data_ef3e042d174391d33a9304850cfdfb7a
#
_entry.id   ef3e042d174391d33a9304850cfdfb7a
#
_cell.length_a   1.000
_cell.length_b   1.000
_cell.length_c   1.000
_cell.angle_alpha   90.00
_cell.angle_beta   90.00
_cell.angle_gamma   90.00
#
_symmetry.space_group_name_H-M   'P 1'
#
loop_
_entity.id
_entity.type
_entity.pdbx_description
1 polymer ?
#
loop_
_entity_poly.entity_id
_entity_poly.type
_entity_poly.pdbx_seq_one_letter_code
_entity_poly.pdbx_strand_id
1 'polypeptide(L)'
;MINPVEDLRYAFRGLRKSPMFTIVALLSLGLGIGANTAIFSLMDQALLRSLPVKHPEQLVLFSANGPRRGQVNTSYGDIYTFSYPMYRDFRDGNRVFSGLLARFPISFSMSWHDQTERVYGDLVSGNYFDVLGVHAAIGRTFTPEEDRRPGANPLVILSYGYWKRRFGGDPGVLNQTITLNAHPMTIVGIAQPGFNGVGVGEAPEVFVPMMMRSQMSPDMNDLEDQRSMWLNIFGRLKPGVSREQGEAAMNTFWKPILEAEAKDLNFSQRIRERFEKRHLSLLPGGKGISSASAQISSAIVVLMGMVGLLLLIACANVANLLIARASARQREISIRLAMGASRFRLIRQLLVESLVLALGGGLLGLLVAEWTGEALLKFLPSDPSMMGISSQPDGRVLLFALVLSVMTGVMFGIVPALQATKTDLASTLKDQASGVVGGGLGHLRLRKSLVVTQVALSLMLLIGAGLFARSLYNLKNIDAGFHTDHLISFAVQPSLNGYSQERMRSLFERLRENIGRLPGIRTASMSEVGLLSGDNESTSIEIEGYQAKEDEDMNVFQDKIGPGFFATLGIPLLAGRDFTNADGPKAPLTIIVNERFARHFFGDQNPIGRRIHFRREKDSLEIVGVVRDGKIVELREKPLRCVYLPYAQSQVQYMTFYARTTQEPSVMTQTLREEVRRQDPNLPIFNVKTMEDQIDESLFMDRLVAALSASFGALATLLAAVGLYGVMAYMVVRRTREIGIRMALGADRRQVLRLVMKEVVAVAVVGIGIAVLASLAMGRLIQSQLLDVSARDPWVMAAATLTLAVVALLAGFLPALRATRVDPLTALRYE
;
A
#
# COMPACT_ATOMS: atom_id res chain seq x y z
N MET A 1 3.21 -42.33 -33.21
CA MET A 1 2.76 -42.22 -31.80
C MET A 1 3.33 -40.98 -31.18
N ILE A 2 2.50 -40.27 -30.41
CA ILE A 2 2.91 -39.06 -29.68
C ILE A 2 3.59 -39.53 -28.40
N ASN A 3 4.91 -39.36 -28.27
CA ASN A 3 5.63 -39.73 -27.06
C ASN A 3 6.10 -38.43 -26.33
N PRO A 4 5.35 -37.89 -25.40
CA PRO A 4 5.69 -36.66 -24.68
C PRO A 4 6.98 -36.80 -23.84
N VAL A 5 7.30 -38.02 -23.41
CA VAL A 5 8.50 -38.28 -22.61
C VAL A 5 9.78 -38.12 -23.45
N GLU A 6 9.73 -38.47 -24.74
CA GLU A 6 10.85 -38.24 -25.65
C GLU A 6 11.13 -36.77 -25.90
N ASP A 7 10.04 -35.96 -26.07
CA ASP A 7 10.16 -34.52 -26.28
C ASP A 7 10.77 -33.84 -25.03
N LEU A 8 10.35 -34.26 -23.81
CA LEU A 8 10.94 -33.77 -22.55
C LEU A 8 12.43 -34.15 -22.44
N ARG A 9 12.78 -35.41 -22.68
CA ARG A 9 14.19 -35.83 -22.66
C ARG A 9 15.04 -35.05 -23.66
N TYR A 10 14.51 -34.79 -24.85
CA TYR A 10 15.20 -33.99 -25.87
C TYR A 10 15.38 -32.55 -25.39
N ALA A 11 14.36 -31.92 -24.82
CA ALA A 11 14.43 -30.57 -24.24
C ALA A 11 15.54 -30.48 -23.19
N PHE A 12 15.54 -31.38 -22.20
CA PHE A 12 16.57 -31.41 -21.14
C PHE A 12 18.00 -31.61 -21.68
N ARG A 13 18.20 -32.54 -22.63
CA ARG A 13 19.51 -32.72 -23.24
C ARG A 13 19.94 -31.49 -24.03
N GLY A 14 19.01 -30.84 -24.71
CA GLY A 14 19.25 -29.61 -25.46
C GLY A 14 19.67 -28.46 -24.54
N LEU A 15 18.99 -28.27 -23.44
CA LEU A 15 19.26 -27.22 -22.44
C LEU A 15 20.62 -27.45 -21.74
N ARG A 16 20.95 -28.70 -21.39
CA ARG A 16 22.23 -29.05 -20.77
C ARG A 16 23.44 -28.81 -21.68
N LYS A 17 23.27 -28.93 -22.99
CA LYS A 17 24.34 -28.68 -23.99
C LYS A 17 24.64 -27.20 -24.22
N SER A 18 23.80 -26.29 -23.75
CA SER A 18 23.97 -24.84 -23.88
C SER A 18 23.75 -24.12 -22.53
N PRO A 19 24.68 -24.28 -21.57
CA PRO A 19 24.46 -23.81 -20.19
C PRO A 19 24.31 -22.29 -20.08
N MET A 20 25.12 -21.50 -20.79
CA MET A 20 24.98 -20.02 -20.75
C MET A 20 23.61 -19.53 -21.24
N PHE A 21 23.08 -20.12 -22.31
CA PHE A 21 21.74 -19.83 -22.80
C PHE A 21 20.70 -20.16 -21.73
N THR A 22 20.79 -21.36 -21.16
CA THR A 22 19.82 -21.84 -20.15
C THR A 22 19.82 -20.96 -18.89
N ILE A 23 21.01 -20.61 -18.38
CA ILE A 23 21.16 -19.74 -17.22
C ILE A 23 20.55 -18.35 -17.48
N VAL A 24 20.90 -17.72 -18.60
CA VAL A 24 20.36 -16.37 -18.93
C VAL A 24 18.86 -16.42 -19.12
N ALA A 25 18.32 -17.44 -19.77
CA ALA A 25 16.88 -17.60 -19.96
C ALA A 25 16.15 -17.85 -18.62
N LEU A 26 16.66 -18.73 -17.76
CA LEU A 26 16.10 -19.02 -16.44
C LEU A 26 16.15 -17.80 -15.52
N LEU A 27 17.27 -17.07 -15.49
CA LEU A 27 17.39 -15.85 -14.70
C LEU A 27 16.44 -14.75 -15.20
N SER A 28 16.35 -14.55 -16.52
CA SER A 28 15.43 -13.55 -17.08
C SER A 28 13.98 -13.86 -16.75
N LEU A 29 13.54 -15.11 -16.94
CA LEU A 29 12.18 -15.54 -16.61
C LEU A 29 11.95 -15.56 -15.09
N GLY A 30 12.90 -16.05 -14.31
CA GLY A 30 12.82 -16.10 -12.86
C GLY A 30 12.64 -14.72 -12.22
N LEU A 31 13.41 -13.73 -12.68
CA LEU A 31 13.25 -12.35 -12.23
C LEU A 31 11.91 -11.74 -12.66
N GLY A 32 11.51 -11.94 -13.94
CA GLY A 32 10.25 -11.42 -14.45
C GLY A 32 9.02 -12.06 -13.79
N ILE A 33 8.96 -13.39 -13.69
CA ILE A 33 7.86 -14.11 -13.04
C ILE A 33 7.87 -13.86 -11.54
N GLY A 34 9.05 -13.84 -10.90
CA GLY A 34 9.21 -13.63 -9.47
C GLY A 34 8.73 -12.26 -9.02
N ALA A 35 9.11 -11.19 -9.74
CA ALA A 35 8.62 -9.84 -9.46
C ALA A 35 7.09 -9.74 -9.58
N ASN A 36 6.51 -10.33 -10.64
CA ASN A 36 5.05 -10.38 -10.80
C ASN A 36 4.37 -11.17 -9.68
N THR A 37 4.94 -12.30 -9.28
CA THR A 37 4.39 -13.15 -8.21
C THR A 37 4.45 -12.45 -6.86
N ALA A 38 5.54 -11.73 -6.55
CA ALA A 38 5.68 -10.95 -5.31
C ALA A 38 4.63 -9.84 -5.21
N ILE A 39 4.48 -9.02 -6.27
CA ILE A 39 3.47 -7.96 -6.28
C ILE A 39 2.04 -8.53 -6.30
N PHE A 40 1.82 -9.65 -7.00
CA PHE A 40 0.52 -10.35 -6.95
C PHE A 40 0.21 -10.87 -5.55
N SER A 41 1.19 -11.40 -4.82
CA SER A 41 0.99 -11.82 -3.42
C SER A 41 0.55 -10.67 -2.52
N LEU A 42 1.17 -9.48 -2.67
CA LEU A 42 0.72 -8.27 -1.95
C LEU A 42 -0.70 -7.86 -2.37
N MET A 43 -0.99 -7.89 -3.67
CA MET A 43 -2.31 -7.57 -4.19
C MET A 43 -3.38 -8.55 -3.69
N ASP A 44 -3.08 -9.86 -3.68
CA ASP A 44 -4.00 -10.88 -3.18
C ASP A 44 -4.32 -10.64 -1.71
N GLN A 45 -3.32 -10.44 -0.88
CA GLN A 45 -3.51 -10.23 0.56
C GLN A 45 -4.21 -8.91 0.89
N ALA A 46 -3.88 -7.82 0.18
CA ALA A 46 -4.44 -6.50 0.46
C ALA A 46 -5.83 -6.27 -0.16
N LEU A 47 -6.12 -6.87 -1.33
CA LEU A 47 -7.30 -6.50 -2.14
C LEU A 47 -8.18 -7.68 -2.57
N LEU A 48 -7.64 -8.90 -2.73
CA LEU A 48 -8.36 -10.00 -3.35
C LEU A 48 -8.76 -11.09 -2.36
N ARG A 49 -7.99 -11.29 -1.30
CA ARG A 49 -8.21 -12.36 -0.35
C ARG A 49 -9.52 -12.17 0.41
N SER A 50 -10.32 -13.21 0.44
CA SER A 50 -11.53 -13.25 1.28
C SER A 50 -11.15 -13.55 2.73
N LEU A 51 -11.93 -13.01 3.65
CA LEU A 51 -11.82 -13.34 5.07
C LEU A 51 -11.90 -14.86 5.30
N PRO A 52 -11.18 -15.42 6.28
CA PRO A 52 -11.24 -16.85 6.61
C PRO A 52 -12.50 -17.18 7.42
N VAL A 53 -13.66 -16.94 6.83
CA VAL A 53 -14.99 -17.08 7.43
C VAL A 53 -15.87 -17.97 6.57
N LYS A 54 -16.95 -18.48 7.14
CA LYS A 54 -17.90 -19.33 6.40
C LYS A 54 -18.61 -18.50 5.33
N HIS A 55 -18.68 -19.00 4.09
CA HIS A 55 -19.38 -18.37 2.94
C HIS A 55 -19.13 -16.85 2.83
N PRO A 56 -17.88 -16.38 2.61
CA PRO A 56 -17.55 -14.95 2.57
C PRO A 56 -18.30 -14.21 1.46
N GLU A 57 -18.73 -14.89 0.39
CA GLU A 57 -19.53 -14.32 -0.70
C GLU A 57 -20.94 -13.87 -0.27
N GLN A 58 -21.47 -14.40 0.83
CA GLN A 58 -22.76 -14.00 1.40
C GLN A 58 -22.63 -12.81 2.37
N LEU A 59 -21.41 -12.42 2.75
CA LEU A 59 -21.19 -11.27 3.63
C LEU A 59 -21.30 -9.97 2.85
N VAL A 60 -22.03 -9.02 3.42
CA VAL A 60 -22.13 -7.65 2.94
C VAL A 60 -21.74 -6.66 4.04
N LEU A 61 -21.11 -5.56 3.65
CA LEU A 61 -20.80 -4.41 4.49
C LEU A 61 -21.82 -3.31 4.23
N PHE A 62 -22.42 -2.79 5.27
CA PHE A 62 -23.35 -1.67 5.19
C PHE A 62 -22.59 -0.36 4.95
N SER A 63 -23.13 0.44 4.04
CA SER A 63 -22.63 1.77 3.71
C SER A 63 -23.81 2.70 3.48
N ALA A 64 -23.74 3.95 3.94
CA ALA A 64 -24.79 4.93 3.72
C ALA A 64 -24.19 6.27 3.29
N ASN A 65 -24.63 6.76 2.14
CA ASN A 65 -24.23 8.07 1.61
C ASN A 65 -25.25 9.14 2.01
N GLY A 66 -24.79 10.38 2.12
CA GLY A 66 -25.64 11.56 2.35
C GLY A 66 -25.32 12.31 3.65
N PRO A 67 -25.99 13.45 3.89
CA PRO A 67 -25.70 14.31 5.02
C PRO A 67 -25.96 13.58 6.34
N ARG A 68 -25.06 13.73 7.28
CA ARG A 68 -25.12 13.15 8.63
C ARG A 68 -25.23 14.24 9.65
N ARG A 69 -25.95 13.98 10.72
CA ARG A 69 -25.93 14.81 11.93
C ARG A 69 -25.56 13.92 13.11
N GLY A 70 -24.58 14.34 13.85
CA GLY A 70 -24.14 13.59 15.01
C GLY A 70 -22.61 13.58 15.08
N GLN A 71 -22.09 12.94 16.08
CA GLN A 71 -20.67 12.63 16.17
C GLN A 71 -20.37 11.40 15.30
N VAL A 72 -19.25 11.45 14.61
CA VAL A 72 -18.75 10.31 13.84
C VAL A 72 -17.39 9.97 14.40
N ASN A 73 -17.23 8.74 14.88
CA ASN A 73 -15.94 8.19 15.32
C ASN A 73 -15.64 6.98 14.47
N THR A 74 -14.63 7.06 13.62
CA THR A 74 -14.30 5.99 12.69
C THR A 74 -12.87 6.09 12.17
N SER A 75 -12.26 4.93 11.98
CA SER A 75 -10.99 4.78 11.26
C SER A 75 -11.19 4.42 9.77
N TYR A 76 -12.43 4.21 9.29
CA TYR A 76 -12.70 3.64 7.95
C TYR A 76 -13.47 4.58 7.01
N GLY A 77 -13.76 5.79 7.46
CA GLY A 77 -14.56 6.75 6.71
C GLY A 77 -16.04 6.72 7.09
N ASP A 78 -16.63 7.89 7.08
CA ASP A 78 -17.98 8.16 7.58
C ASP A 78 -19.06 7.28 6.99
N ILE A 79 -18.94 6.95 5.71
CA ILE A 79 -19.96 6.18 4.97
C ILE A 79 -20.21 4.77 5.54
N TYR A 80 -19.29 4.23 6.32
CA TYR A 80 -19.37 2.88 6.90
C TYR A 80 -19.83 2.87 8.36
N THR A 81 -20.21 4.04 8.92
CA THR A 81 -20.54 4.17 10.34
C THR A 81 -22.04 4.28 10.57
N PHE A 82 -22.48 3.59 11.64
CA PHE A 82 -23.85 3.56 12.11
C PHE A 82 -23.88 3.70 13.63
N SER A 83 -25.02 4.11 14.20
CA SER A 83 -25.22 4.10 15.64
C SER A 83 -25.64 2.72 16.14
N TYR A 84 -25.48 2.45 17.45
CA TYR A 84 -25.92 1.19 18.04
C TYR A 84 -27.46 1.02 17.96
N PRO A 85 -28.30 2.04 18.19
CA PRO A 85 -29.73 1.93 17.95
C PRO A 85 -30.07 1.55 16.50
N MET A 86 -29.40 2.13 15.48
CA MET A 86 -29.62 1.74 14.08
C MET A 86 -29.25 0.27 13.84
N TYR A 87 -28.14 -0.21 14.42
CA TYR A 87 -27.77 -1.62 14.34
C TYR A 87 -28.88 -2.52 14.91
N ARG A 88 -29.40 -2.17 16.10
CA ARG A 88 -30.48 -2.89 16.77
C ARG A 88 -31.74 -2.94 15.90
N ASP A 89 -32.15 -1.80 15.33
CA ASP A 89 -33.31 -1.69 14.45
C ASP A 89 -33.14 -2.55 13.18
N PHE A 90 -31.96 -2.47 12.55
CA PHE A 90 -31.65 -3.29 11.37
C PHE A 90 -31.60 -4.79 11.71
N ARG A 91 -31.01 -5.17 12.85
CA ARG A 91 -30.92 -6.56 13.30
C ARG A 91 -32.31 -7.14 13.56
N ASP A 92 -33.17 -6.41 14.26
CA ASP A 92 -34.45 -6.91 14.73
C ASP A 92 -35.55 -6.83 13.63
N GLY A 93 -35.48 -5.82 12.74
CA GLY A 93 -36.46 -5.60 11.68
C GLY A 93 -36.16 -6.27 10.34
N ASN A 94 -34.98 -6.85 10.11
CA ASN A 94 -34.62 -7.43 8.82
C ASN A 94 -35.30 -8.78 8.55
N ARG A 95 -35.51 -9.08 7.26
CA ARG A 95 -36.04 -10.35 6.79
C ARG A 95 -35.13 -11.07 5.77
N VAL A 96 -34.08 -10.40 5.33
CA VAL A 96 -33.22 -10.82 4.21
C VAL A 96 -31.85 -11.36 4.67
N PHE A 97 -31.45 -11.10 5.92
CA PHE A 97 -30.23 -11.61 6.50
C PHE A 97 -30.49 -12.80 7.41
N SER A 98 -29.55 -13.74 7.47
CA SER A 98 -29.50 -14.80 8.47
C SER A 98 -28.96 -14.29 9.80
N GLY A 99 -28.18 -13.20 9.78
CA GLY A 99 -27.67 -12.49 10.96
C GLY A 99 -26.98 -11.20 10.55
N LEU A 100 -27.04 -10.21 11.44
CA LEU A 100 -26.27 -8.96 11.36
C LEU A 100 -25.33 -8.90 12.57
N LEU A 101 -24.10 -8.51 12.33
CA LEU A 101 -23.12 -8.27 13.36
C LEU A 101 -22.67 -6.81 13.34
N ALA A 102 -22.20 -6.33 14.49
CA ALA A 102 -21.58 -5.02 14.63
C ALA A 102 -20.18 -5.16 15.25
N ARG A 103 -19.29 -4.25 14.85
CA ARG A 103 -17.97 -4.13 15.44
C ARG A 103 -17.55 -2.67 15.57
N PHE A 104 -16.61 -2.42 16.51
CA PHE A 104 -15.90 -1.17 16.62
C PHE A 104 -14.45 -1.41 17.06
N PRO A 105 -13.45 -0.93 16.32
CA PRO A 105 -12.04 -1.07 16.67
C PRO A 105 -11.70 -0.11 17.81
N ILE A 106 -10.96 -0.61 18.79
CA ILE A 106 -10.57 0.17 19.97
C ILE A 106 -9.24 -0.35 20.52
N SER A 107 -8.49 0.55 21.15
CA SER A 107 -7.31 0.15 21.93
C SER A 107 -7.66 -0.03 23.40
N PHE A 108 -6.98 -0.97 24.04
CA PHE A 108 -7.12 -1.25 25.46
C PHE A 108 -5.78 -1.14 26.18
N SER A 109 -5.81 -0.74 27.45
CA SER A 109 -4.72 -0.97 28.41
C SER A 109 -4.91 -2.35 29.01
N MET A 110 -4.07 -3.32 28.67
CA MET A 110 -4.14 -4.69 29.20
C MET A 110 -3.05 -4.92 30.25
N SER A 111 -3.45 -5.34 31.44
CA SER A 111 -2.54 -5.70 32.51
C SER A 111 -2.67 -7.19 32.86
N TRP A 112 -1.52 -7.87 32.92
CA TRP A 112 -1.36 -9.27 33.29
C TRP A 112 -0.08 -9.46 34.09
N HIS A 113 -0.15 -9.99 35.31
CA HIS A 113 1.02 -10.22 36.20
C HIS A 113 1.96 -9.00 36.30
N ASP A 114 1.38 -7.82 36.64
CA ASP A 114 2.09 -6.55 36.79
C ASP A 114 2.79 -6.01 35.51
N GLN A 115 2.49 -6.58 34.35
CA GLN A 115 2.92 -6.07 33.06
C GLN A 115 1.75 -5.45 32.34
N THR A 116 1.85 -4.15 32.06
CA THR A 116 0.83 -3.41 31.33
C THR A 116 1.31 -3.08 29.94
N GLU A 117 0.46 -3.36 28.94
CA GLU A 117 0.70 -3.04 27.54
C GLU A 117 -0.57 -2.50 26.88
N ARG A 118 -0.39 -1.76 25.78
CA ARG A 118 -1.51 -1.38 24.92
C ARG A 118 -1.77 -2.48 23.93
N VAL A 119 -3.01 -2.97 23.90
CA VAL A 119 -3.47 -3.98 22.95
C VAL A 119 -4.55 -3.40 22.04
N TYR A 120 -4.56 -3.84 20.80
CA TYR A 120 -5.59 -3.48 19.84
C TYR A 120 -6.69 -4.53 19.83
N GLY A 121 -7.96 -4.11 19.81
CA GLY A 121 -9.05 -5.06 19.79
C GLY A 121 -10.34 -4.51 19.20
N ASP A 122 -11.36 -5.35 19.20
CA ASP A 122 -12.69 -5.03 18.70
C ASP A 122 -13.74 -5.15 19.80
N LEU A 123 -14.61 -4.14 19.95
CA LEU A 123 -15.92 -4.33 20.56
C LEU A 123 -16.82 -5.00 19.53
N VAL A 124 -17.42 -6.14 19.88
CA VAL A 124 -18.19 -6.97 18.95
C VAL A 124 -19.55 -7.34 19.51
N SER A 125 -20.55 -7.41 18.63
CA SER A 125 -21.87 -7.92 19.01
C SER A 125 -21.81 -9.40 19.43
N GLY A 126 -22.64 -9.83 20.36
CA GLY A 126 -22.62 -11.18 20.90
C GLY A 126 -22.74 -12.31 19.87
N ASN A 127 -23.35 -12.04 18.73
CA ASN A 127 -23.48 -12.98 17.61
C ASN A 127 -22.37 -12.86 16.56
N TYR A 128 -21.31 -12.09 16.84
CA TYR A 128 -20.23 -11.77 15.88
C TYR A 128 -19.60 -13.04 15.27
N PHE A 129 -19.16 -13.95 16.14
CA PHE A 129 -18.49 -15.19 15.71
C PHE A 129 -19.46 -16.14 14.99
N ASP A 130 -20.69 -16.26 15.46
CA ASP A 130 -21.72 -17.09 14.85
C ASP A 130 -22.07 -16.64 13.43
N VAL A 131 -22.29 -15.32 13.24
CA VAL A 131 -22.61 -14.75 11.92
C VAL A 131 -21.41 -14.94 10.97
N LEU A 132 -20.17 -14.85 11.45
CA LEU A 132 -18.98 -15.12 10.63
C LEU A 132 -18.74 -16.62 10.43
N GLY A 133 -19.33 -17.48 11.24
CA GLY A 133 -19.04 -18.92 11.22
C GLY A 133 -17.63 -19.25 11.73
N VAL A 134 -17.14 -18.45 12.66
CA VAL A 134 -15.82 -18.59 13.32
C VAL A 134 -15.99 -19.32 14.63
N HIS A 135 -15.14 -20.30 14.89
CA HIS A 135 -15.16 -21.09 16.12
C HIS A 135 -14.01 -20.74 17.05
N ALA A 136 -14.14 -21.09 18.32
CA ALA A 136 -13.02 -21.03 19.24
C ALA A 136 -12.08 -22.24 18.99
N ALA A 137 -10.76 -21.98 18.99
CA ALA A 137 -9.75 -23.05 19.04
C ALA A 137 -9.71 -23.73 20.41
N ILE A 138 -9.92 -22.96 21.46
CA ILE A 138 -10.00 -23.44 22.86
C ILE A 138 -11.08 -22.61 23.55
N GLY A 139 -11.88 -23.24 24.42
CA GLY A 139 -12.98 -22.59 25.10
C GLY A 139 -14.20 -22.38 24.20
N ARG A 140 -14.83 -21.21 24.24
CA ARG A 140 -16.05 -20.89 23.50
C ARG A 140 -16.04 -19.45 22.97
N THR A 141 -16.96 -19.15 22.06
CA THR A 141 -17.26 -17.79 21.59
C THR A 141 -18.35 -17.14 22.43
N PHE A 142 -18.61 -15.85 22.21
CA PHE A 142 -19.72 -15.14 22.86
C PHE A 142 -21.07 -15.66 22.38
N THR A 143 -22.09 -15.52 23.26
CA THR A 143 -23.47 -15.76 22.90
C THR A 143 -24.25 -14.44 22.83
N PRO A 144 -25.37 -14.36 22.06
CA PRO A 144 -26.21 -13.18 22.01
C PRO A 144 -26.76 -12.73 23.37
N GLU A 145 -26.93 -13.67 24.31
CA GLU A 145 -27.43 -13.40 25.66
C GLU A 145 -26.41 -12.64 26.53
N GLU A 146 -25.12 -12.88 26.28
CA GLU A 146 -24.03 -12.22 26.98
C GLU A 146 -23.83 -10.77 26.56
N ASP A 147 -24.41 -10.35 25.44
CA ASP A 147 -24.32 -8.98 24.88
C ASP A 147 -25.70 -8.27 24.93
N ARG A 148 -26.49 -8.44 25.98
CA ARG A 148 -27.81 -7.80 26.13
C ARG A 148 -27.84 -6.66 27.10
N ARG A 149 -27.04 -6.71 28.18
CA ARG A 149 -27.10 -5.73 29.28
C ARG A 149 -25.75 -5.02 29.38
N PRO A 150 -25.74 -3.69 29.37
CA PRO A 150 -24.52 -2.93 29.55
C PRO A 150 -23.75 -3.32 30.82
N GLY A 151 -22.46 -3.61 30.68
CA GLY A 151 -21.53 -3.93 31.75
C GLY A 151 -21.74 -5.28 32.48
N ALA A 152 -22.70 -6.11 32.06
CA ALA A 152 -23.08 -7.31 32.83
C ALA A 152 -22.11 -8.48 32.66
N ASN A 153 -21.44 -8.60 31.52
CA ASN A 153 -20.63 -9.77 31.21
C ASN A 153 -19.19 -9.35 30.82
N PRO A 154 -18.30 -9.22 31.81
CA PRO A 154 -16.91 -8.84 31.59
C PRO A 154 -16.10 -10.02 31.03
N LEU A 155 -16.31 -10.33 29.75
CA LEU A 155 -15.73 -11.46 29.05
C LEU A 155 -14.76 -10.97 27.97
N VAL A 156 -13.75 -11.78 27.67
CA VAL A 156 -12.80 -11.51 26.59
C VAL A 156 -12.45 -12.79 25.85
N ILE A 157 -12.29 -12.67 24.52
CA ILE A 157 -11.75 -13.71 23.65
C ILE A 157 -10.42 -13.20 23.11
N LEU A 158 -9.38 -14.01 23.20
CA LEU A 158 -8.06 -13.70 22.65
C LEU A 158 -7.99 -14.11 21.16
N SER A 159 -7.26 -13.36 20.34
CA SER A 159 -6.87 -13.88 19.03
C SER A 159 -5.82 -14.99 19.18
N TYR A 160 -5.78 -15.90 18.20
CA TYR A 160 -4.82 -17.01 18.22
C TYR A 160 -3.37 -16.52 18.21
N GLY A 161 -3.08 -15.49 17.41
CA GLY A 161 -1.75 -14.89 17.30
C GLY A 161 -1.28 -14.26 18.62
N TYR A 162 -2.15 -13.50 19.26
CA TYR A 162 -1.86 -12.85 20.54
C TYR A 162 -1.65 -13.87 21.66
N TRP A 163 -2.52 -14.87 21.75
CA TRP A 163 -2.36 -15.98 22.70
C TRP A 163 -1.01 -16.70 22.57
N LYS A 164 -0.57 -16.98 21.33
CA LYS A 164 0.75 -17.60 21.08
C LYS A 164 1.90 -16.68 21.48
N ARG A 165 1.83 -15.39 21.10
CA ARG A 165 2.91 -14.42 21.32
C ARG A 165 3.02 -14.02 22.79
N ARG A 166 1.91 -13.71 23.44
CA ARG A 166 1.90 -13.16 24.82
C ARG A 166 1.87 -14.23 25.90
N PHE A 167 1.13 -15.30 25.69
CA PHE A 167 0.91 -16.37 26.68
C PHE A 167 1.63 -17.68 26.32
N GLY A 168 2.52 -17.67 25.33
CA GLY A 168 3.29 -18.86 24.93
C GLY A 168 2.43 -20.02 24.38
N GLY A 169 1.13 -19.79 24.16
CA GLY A 169 0.19 -20.82 23.75
C GLY A 169 -0.26 -21.73 24.90
N ASP A 170 -0.19 -21.27 26.15
CA ASP A 170 -0.66 -22.01 27.32
C ASP A 170 -2.20 -22.06 27.35
N PRO A 171 -2.81 -23.25 27.30
CA PRO A 171 -4.27 -23.42 27.47
C PRO A 171 -4.78 -23.04 28.85
N GLY A 172 -3.92 -23.01 29.86
CA GLY A 172 -4.26 -22.68 31.26
C GLY A 172 -4.72 -21.24 31.44
N VAL A 173 -4.59 -20.37 30.42
CA VAL A 173 -5.11 -18.99 30.45
C VAL A 173 -6.65 -18.95 30.39
N LEU A 174 -7.31 -20.02 29.97
CA LEU A 174 -8.77 -20.09 29.91
C LEU A 174 -9.36 -19.97 31.34
N ASN A 175 -10.43 -19.16 31.45
CA ASN A 175 -11.08 -18.77 32.73
C ASN A 175 -10.18 -17.98 33.70
N GLN A 176 -8.99 -17.55 33.27
CA GLN A 176 -8.19 -16.58 34.02
C GLN A 176 -8.74 -15.16 33.81
N THR A 177 -8.41 -14.29 34.75
CA THR A 177 -8.83 -12.89 34.71
C THR A 177 -7.65 -12.03 34.28
N ILE A 178 -7.83 -11.24 33.22
CA ILE A 178 -6.94 -10.15 32.83
C ILE A 178 -7.63 -8.82 33.14
N THR A 179 -6.88 -7.74 33.26
CA THR A 179 -7.47 -6.40 33.44
C THR A 179 -7.42 -5.65 32.11
N LEU A 180 -8.59 -5.22 31.62
CA LEU A 180 -8.70 -4.32 30.45
C LEU A 180 -9.29 -3.00 30.91
N ASN A 181 -8.60 -1.89 30.63
CA ASN A 181 -9.05 -0.52 31.00
C ASN A 181 -9.49 -0.43 32.48
N ALA A 182 -8.68 -0.97 33.40
CA ALA A 182 -8.93 -1.07 34.83
C ALA A 182 -10.13 -1.97 35.23
N HIS A 183 -10.76 -2.68 34.28
CA HIS A 183 -11.83 -3.64 34.57
C HIS A 183 -11.35 -5.09 34.48
N PRO A 184 -11.67 -5.94 35.47
CA PRO A 184 -11.34 -7.37 35.40
C PRO A 184 -12.22 -8.06 34.35
N MET A 185 -11.59 -8.80 33.43
CA MET A 185 -12.23 -9.48 32.32
C MET A 185 -11.83 -10.95 32.31
N THR A 186 -12.77 -11.87 32.15
CA THR A 186 -12.52 -13.31 32.13
C THR A 186 -12.26 -13.82 30.70
N ILE A 187 -11.16 -14.51 30.47
CA ILE A 187 -10.86 -15.15 29.19
C ILE A 187 -11.74 -16.37 29.00
N VAL A 188 -12.69 -16.34 28.07
CA VAL A 188 -13.65 -17.42 27.80
C VAL A 188 -13.31 -18.25 26.59
N GLY A 189 -12.42 -17.76 25.74
CA GLY A 189 -12.02 -18.48 24.55
C GLY A 189 -10.83 -17.87 23.82
N ILE A 190 -10.33 -18.63 22.86
CA ILE A 190 -9.27 -18.25 21.94
C ILE A 190 -9.82 -18.49 20.54
N ALA A 191 -9.81 -17.47 19.69
CA ALA A 191 -10.32 -17.56 18.32
C ALA A 191 -9.52 -18.60 17.49
N GLN A 192 -10.14 -19.12 16.43
CA GLN A 192 -9.49 -20.09 15.54
C GLN A 192 -8.24 -19.51 14.86
N PRO A 193 -7.23 -20.33 14.52
CA PRO A 193 -6.04 -19.90 13.80
C PRO A 193 -6.40 -19.22 12.48
N GLY A 194 -5.67 -18.15 12.14
CA GLY A 194 -5.83 -17.41 10.89
C GLY A 194 -6.98 -16.40 10.86
N PHE A 195 -7.84 -16.35 11.88
CA PHE A 195 -8.86 -15.33 12.02
C PHE A 195 -8.29 -14.09 12.72
N ASN A 196 -8.22 -12.99 12.01
CA ASN A 196 -7.70 -11.69 12.46
C ASN A 196 -8.77 -10.59 12.41
N GLY A 197 -10.04 -10.92 12.72
CA GLY A 197 -11.15 -9.98 12.63
C GLY A 197 -11.62 -9.72 11.19
N VAL A 198 -12.43 -8.68 11.01
CA VAL A 198 -12.95 -8.25 9.70
C VAL A 198 -12.32 -6.95 9.19
N GLY A 199 -11.39 -6.35 9.95
CA GLY A 199 -10.54 -5.23 9.52
C GLY A 199 -9.33 -5.74 8.74
N VAL A 200 -9.09 -5.21 7.54
CA VAL A 200 -7.93 -5.58 6.73
C VAL A 200 -6.77 -4.65 7.07
N GLY A 201 -5.62 -5.23 7.41
CA GLY A 201 -4.44 -4.47 7.87
C GLY A 201 -4.45 -4.16 9.36
N GLU A 202 -5.44 -4.67 10.11
CA GLU A 202 -5.56 -4.57 11.55
C GLU A 202 -5.88 -5.95 12.10
N ALA A 203 -5.05 -6.46 12.99
CA ALA A 203 -5.28 -7.76 13.62
C ALA A 203 -5.64 -7.53 15.10
N PRO A 204 -6.92 -7.58 15.47
CA PRO A 204 -7.31 -7.46 16.87
C PRO A 204 -6.68 -8.57 17.71
N GLU A 205 -6.13 -8.17 18.85
CA GLU A 205 -5.51 -9.06 19.82
C GLU A 205 -6.55 -9.61 20.78
N VAL A 206 -7.60 -8.79 21.04
CA VAL A 206 -8.70 -9.14 21.94
C VAL A 206 -10.04 -8.75 21.34
N PHE A 207 -11.07 -9.53 21.66
CA PHE A 207 -12.46 -9.24 21.33
C PHE A 207 -13.24 -9.12 22.64
N VAL A 208 -14.08 -8.06 22.74
CA VAL A 208 -14.85 -7.74 23.95
C VAL A 208 -16.32 -7.53 23.53
N PRO A 209 -17.32 -7.96 24.33
CA PRO A 209 -18.73 -7.74 24.02
C PRO A 209 -19.06 -6.25 23.88
N MET A 210 -19.92 -5.90 22.93
CA MET A 210 -20.33 -4.52 22.62
C MET A 210 -20.94 -3.82 23.85
N MET A 211 -21.66 -4.57 24.69
CA MET A 211 -22.25 -4.06 25.91
C MET A 211 -21.24 -3.65 27.01
N MET A 212 -19.97 -3.91 26.83
CA MET A 212 -18.89 -3.38 27.67
C MET A 212 -18.41 -1.98 27.24
N ARG A 213 -19.08 -1.34 26.28
CA ARG A 213 -18.71 -0.03 25.70
C ARG A 213 -18.42 1.04 26.76
N SER A 214 -19.31 1.23 27.72
CA SER A 214 -19.16 2.26 28.76
C SER A 214 -18.01 1.99 29.74
N GLN A 215 -17.63 0.71 29.96
CA GLN A 215 -16.48 0.34 30.76
C GLN A 215 -15.17 0.48 29.99
N MET A 216 -15.22 0.20 28.68
CA MET A 216 -14.02 0.27 27.83
C MET A 216 -13.74 1.68 27.33
N SER A 217 -14.76 2.54 27.26
CA SER A 217 -14.66 3.96 26.88
C SER A 217 -15.64 4.78 27.72
N PRO A 218 -15.30 5.12 28.96
CA PRO A 218 -16.23 5.77 29.92
C PRO A 218 -16.80 7.10 29.43
N ASP A 219 -15.99 7.84 28.62
CA ASP A 219 -16.40 9.16 28.10
C ASP A 219 -17.35 9.05 26.88
N MET A 220 -17.62 7.84 26.40
CA MET A 220 -18.48 7.56 25.25
C MET A 220 -19.64 6.64 25.64
N ASN A 221 -20.54 7.12 26.49
CA ASN A 221 -21.77 6.40 26.86
C ASN A 221 -22.87 6.67 25.82
N ASP A 222 -22.70 6.13 24.63
CA ASP A 222 -23.44 6.43 23.41
C ASP A 222 -24.29 5.24 22.88
N LEU A 223 -24.48 4.20 23.69
CA LEU A 223 -25.25 3.01 23.29
C LEU A 223 -26.72 3.31 22.95
N GLU A 224 -27.34 4.33 23.55
CA GLU A 224 -28.73 4.73 23.28
C GLU A 224 -28.82 6.01 22.41
N ASP A 225 -27.67 6.58 21.99
CA ASP A 225 -27.68 7.79 21.15
C ASP A 225 -27.70 7.42 19.66
N GLN A 226 -28.83 7.71 19.00
CA GLN A 226 -28.96 7.52 17.54
C GLN A 226 -28.04 8.40 16.72
N ARG A 227 -27.50 9.48 17.30
CA ARG A 227 -26.63 10.44 16.61
C ARG A 227 -25.15 10.15 16.78
N SER A 228 -24.77 9.23 17.65
CA SER A 228 -23.40 8.77 17.80
C SER A 228 -23.14 7.62 16.83
N MET A 229 -22.42 7.91 15.75
CA MET A 229 -22.11 6.95 14.68
C MET A 229 -20.67 6.47 14.82
N TRP A 230 -20.49 5.21 15.17
CA TRP A 230 -19.16 4.67 15.49
C TRP A 230 -18.95 3.21 15.08
N LEU A 231 -19.99 2.41 14.91
CA LEU A 231 -19.83 0.99 14.60
C LEU A 231 -20.00 0.67 13.11
N ASN A 232 -19.31 -0.37 12.67
CA ASN A 232 -19.47 -0.96 11.35
C ASN A 232 -20.44 -2.14 11.42
N ILE A 233 -21.34 -2.26 10.45
CA ILE A 233 -22.33 -3.34 10.37
C ILE A 233 -22.01 -4.25 9.20
N PHE A 234 -21.94 -5.55 9.46
CA PHE A 234 -21.89 -6.58 8.45
C PHE A 234 -23.14 -7.45 8.55
N GLY A 235 -23.59 -7.93 7.40
CA GLY A 235 -24.73 -8.84 7.32
C GLY A 235 -24.41 -10.08 6.49
N ARG A 236 -24.96 -11.22 6.89
CA ARG A 236 -24.94 -12.45 6.09
C ARG A 236 -26.28 -12.62 5.41
N LEU A 237 -26.32 -12.50 4.08
CA LEU A 237 -27.51 -12.73 3.28
C LEU A 237 -28.01 -14.17 3.44
N LYS A 238 -29.33 -14.35 3.45
CA LYS A 238 -29.95 -15.68 3.40
C LYS A 238 -29.63 -16.36 2.07
N PRO A 239 -29.53 -17.71 2.04
CA PRO A 239 -29.33 -18.43 0.80
C PRO A 239 -30.40 -18.05 -0.24
N GLY A 240 -29.97 -17.75 -1.47
CA GLY A 240 -30.86 -17.36 -2.59
C GLY A 240 -31.24 -15.87 -2.63
N VAL A 241 -30.86 -15.06 -1.64
CA VAL A 241 -31.09 -13.61 -1.69
C VAL A 241 -29.88 -12.92 -2.34
N SER A 242 -30.13 -12.16 -3.41
CA SER A 242 -29.06 -11.36 -4.03
C SER A 242 -28.77 -10.09 -3.21
N ARG A 243 -27.59 -9.52 -3.41
CA ARG A 243 -27.17 -8.28 -2.73
C ARG A 243 -28.14 -7.13 -3.04
N GLU A 244 -28.55 -7.01 -4.31
CA GLU A 244 -29.49 -5.99 -4.81
C GLU A 244 -30.88 -6.14 -4.17
N GLN A 245 -31.36 -7.38 -3.99
CA GLN A 245 -32.60 -7.66 -3.27
C GLN A 245 -32.50 -7.28 -1.79
N GLY A 246 -31.36 -7.61 -1.15
CA GLY A 246 -31.07 -7.22 0.22
C GLY A 246 -31.03 -5.70 0.39
N GLU A 247 -30.37 -4.99 -0.53
CA GLU A 247 -30.27 -3.53 -0.53
C GLU A 247 -31.65 -2.87 -0.69
N ALA A 248 -32.46 -3.32 -1.63
CA ALA A 248 -33.81 -2.80 -1.83
C ALA A 248 -34.71 -3.02 -0.61
N ALA A 249 -34.66 -4.22 -0.02
CA ALA A 249 -35.43 -4.54 1.19
C ALA A 249 -35.01 -3.66 2.39
N MET A 250 -33.71 -3.45 2.60
CA MET A 250 -33.21 -2.62 3.68
C MET A 250 -33.52 -1.13 3.48
N ASN A 251 -33.49 -0.62 2.26
CA ASN A 251 -33.89 0.75 1.97
C ASN A 251 -35.41 0.96 2.20
N THR A 252 -36.22 -0.02 1.84
CA THR A 252 -37.66 0.01 2.14
C THR A 252 -37.92 0.05 3.65
N PHE A 253 -37.19 -0.73 4.43
CA PHE A 253 -37.27 -0.76 5.90
C PHE A 253 -36.75 0.55 6.53
N TRP A 254 -35.64 1.10 6.03
CA TRP A 254 -34.98 2.27 6.61
C TRP A 254 -35.68 3.59 6.31
N LYS A 255 -36.39 3.69 5.18
CA LYS A 255 -37.03 4.93 4.74
C LYS A 255 -37.99 5.54 5.78
N PRO A 256 -38.94 4.80 6.39
CA PRO A 256 -39.80 5.35 7.45
C PRO A 256 -39.02 5.84 8.68
N ILE A 257 -37.91 5.19 9.03
CA ILE A 257 -37.06 5.58 10.14
C ILE A 257 -36.37 6.92 9.83
N LEU A 258 -35.85 7.10 8.61
CA LEU A 258 -35.25 8.37 8.16
C LEU A 258 -36.28 9.50 8.14
N GLU A 259 -37.50 9.25 7.71
CA GLU A 259 -38.59 10.23 7.68
C GLU A 259 -38.98 10.68 9.11
N ALA A 260 -39.06 9.74 10.06
CA ALA A 260 -39.32 10.03 11.48
C ALA A 260 -38.15 10.84 12.09
N GLU A 261 -36.90 10.41 11.88
CA GLU A 261 -35.73 11.10 12.38
C GLU A 261 -35.60 12.53 11.80
N ALA A 262 -35.90 12.71 10.51
CA ALA A 262 -35.88 14.02 9.86
C ALA A 262 -36.90 14.97 10.45
N LYS A 263 -38.04 14.46 10.89
CA LYS A 263 -39.09 15.25 11.58
C LYS A 263 -38.65 15.68 12.96
N ASP A 264 -38.08 14.77 13.74
CA ASP A 264 -37.65 15.05 15.13
C ASP A 264 -36.48 16.04 15.19
N LEU A 265 -35.68 16.09 14.14
CA LEU A 265 -34.49 16.96 14.06
C LEU A 265 -34.80 18.40 13.60
N ASN A 266 -36.06 18.75 13.33
CA ASN A 266 -36.49 20.08 12.89
C ASN A 266 -35.61 20.64 11.74
N PHE A 267 -35.32 19.83 10.76
CA PHE A 267 -34.52 20.25 9.60
C PHE A 267 -35.24 21.31 8.78
N SER A 268 -34.47 22.25 8.21
CA SER A 268 -34.99 23.05 7.09
C SER A 268 -35.43 22.14 5.95
N GLN A 269 -36.40 22.52 5.15
CA GLN A 269 -36.98 21.69 4.11
C GLN A 269 -35.92 21.10 3.17
N ARG A 270 -34.90 21.89 2.80
CA ARG A 270 -33.83 21.49 1.91
C ARG A 270 -32.90 20.41 2.53
N ILE A 271 -32.54 20.58 3.81
CA ILE A 271 -31.73 19.59 4.55
C ILE A 271 -32.54 18.30 4.71
N ARG A 272 -33.82 18.43 5.00
CA ARG A 272 -34.74 17.30 5.13
C ARG A 272 -34.82 16.49 3.85
N GLU A 273 -35.03 17.14 2.70
CA GLU A 273 -35.07 16.47 1.38
C GLU A 273 -33.77 15.72 1.05
N ARG A 274 -32.60 16.27 1.43
CA ARG A 274 -31.31 15.60 1.26
C ARG A 274 -31.13 14.43 2.25
N PHE A 275 -31.56 14.60 3.48
CA PHE A 275 -31.48 13.58 4.52
C PHE A 275 -32.38 12.39 4.20
N GLU A 276 -33.61 12.63 3.77
CA GLU A 276 -34.58 11.61 3.39
C GLU A 276 -34.15 10.87 2.09
N LYS A 277 -33.29 11.47 1.26
CA LYS A 277 -32.68 10.84 0.07
C LYS A 277 -31.45 9.98 0.40
N ARG A 278 -31.09 9.84 1.68
CA ARG A 278 -30.02 8.91 2.05
C ARG A 278 -30.35 7.51 1.55
N HIS A 279 -29.34 6.86 1.00
CA HIS A 279 -29.44 5.51 0.47
C HIS A 279 -28.45 4.59 1.16
N LEU A 280 -28.93 3.46 1.62
CA LEU A 280 -28.12 2.39 2.17
C LEU A 280 -27.65 1.50 1.01
N SER A 281 -26.35 1.36 0.88
CA SER A 281 -25.72 0.46 -0.09
C SER A 281 -25.13 -0.74 0.63
N LEU A 282 -25.30 -1.90 0.05
CA LEU A 282 -24.66 -3.13 0.51
C LEU A 282 -23.44 -3.42 -0.35
N LEU A 283 -22.24 -3.30 0.22
CA LEU A 283 -20.99 -3.59 -0.45
C LEU A 283 -20.55 -5.04 -0.20
N PRO A 284 -19.73 -5.66 -1.08
CA PRO A 284 -19.16 -6.98 -0.79
C PRO A 284 -18.36 -6.97 0.51
N GLY A 285 -18.86 -7.65 1.55
CA GLY A 285 -18.23 -7.71 2.88
C GLY A 285 -17.24 -8.87 3.06
N GLY A 286 -17.21 -9.82 2.11
CA GLY A 286 -16.37 -11.01 2.20
C GLY A 286 -14.87 -10.75 2.19
N LYS A 287 -14.45 -9.53 1.84
CA LYS A 287 -13.05 -9.08 1.91
C LYS A 287 -12.74 -8.26 3.17
N GLY A 288 -13.74 -8.01 4.03
CA GLY A 288 -13.59 -7.14 5.19
C GLY A 288 -13.72 -5.65 4.86
N ILE A 289 -13.28 -4.82 5.82
CA ILE A 289 -13.22 -3.36 5.69
C ILE A 289 -11.77 -2.89 5.84
N SER A 290 -11.35 -1.91 5.05
CA SER A 290 -10.00 -1.35 5.11
C SER A 290 -10.04 0.16 4.95
N SER A 291 -9.36 0.88 5.84
CA SER A 291 -9.16 2.34 5.76
C SER A 291 -8.22 2.73 4.60
N ALA A 292 -7.25 1.90 4.32
CA ALA A 292 -6.18 2.16 3.36
C ALA A 292 -6.45 1.62 1.94
N SER A 293 -7.56 0.89 1.72
CA SER A 293 -7.77 0.13 0.47
C SER A 293 -7.75 0.99 -0.79
N ALA A 294 -8.26 2.22 -0.74
CA ALA A 294 -8.31 3.10 -1.92
C ALA A 294 -6.93 3.63 -2.31
N GLN A 295 -6.10 4.01 -1.35
CA GLN A 295 -4.72 4.50 -1.59
C GLN A 295 -3.79 3.35 -1.99
N ILE A 296 -3.87 2.22 -1.27
CA ILE A 296 -3.07 1.03 -1.55
C ILE A 296 -3.43 0.43 -2.91
N SER A 297 -4.72 0.39 -3.30
CA SER A 297 -5.14 -0.22 -4.55
C SER A 297 -4.54 0.47 -5.77
N SER A 298 -4.49 1.81 -5.79
CA SER A 298 -3.93 2.56 -6.92
C SER A 298 -2.43 2.36 -7.06
N ALA A 299 -1.69 2.34 -5.94
CA ALA A 299 -0.25 2.06 -5.94
C ALA A 299 0.06 0.63 -6.43
N ILE A 300 -0.67 -0.38 -5.94
CA ILE A 300 -0.49 -1.77 -6.35
C ILE A 300 -0.81 -1.95 -7.85
N VAL A 301 -1.86 -1.31 -8.39
CA VAL A 301 -2.18 -1.38 -9.82
C VAL A 301 -1.05 -0.81 -10.68
N VAL A 302 -0.45 0.31 -10.27
CA VAL A 302 0.72 0.88 -10.97
C VAL A 302 1.91 -0.08 -10.91
N LEU A 303 2.22 -0.64 -9.73
CA LEU A 303 3.29 -1.62 -9.56
C LEU A 303 3.04 -2.89 -10.39
N MET A 304 1.81 -3.41 -10.44
CA MET A 304 1.44 -4.54 -11.31
C MET A 304 1.65 -4.23 -12.79
N GLY A 305 1.33 -3.00 -13.23
CA GLY A 305 1.64 -2.54 -14.57
C GLY A 305 3.15 -2.56 -14.86
N MET A 306 3.95 -2.05 -13.91
CA MET A 306 5.42 -2.00 -14.05
C MET A 306 6.04 -3.40 -14.11
N VAL A 307 5.64 -4.34 -13.23
CA VAL A 307 6.17 -5.72 -13.29
C VAL A 307 5.67 -6.48 -14.51
N GLY A 308 4.46 -6.18 -15.00
CA GLY A 308 3.97 -6.68 -16.28
C GLY A 308 4.84 -6.25 -17.45
N LEU A 309 5.25 -4.98 -17.51
CA LEU A 309 6.20 -4.47 -18.51
C LEU A 309 7.58 -5.15 -18.36
N LEU A 310 8.05 -5.34 -17.13
CA LEU A 310 9.30 -6.07 -16.86
C LEU A 310 9.25 -7.50 -17.37
N LEU A 311 8.12 -8.21 -17.18
CA LEU A 311 7.93 -9.55 -17.73
C LEU A 311 7.97 -9.56 -19.25
N LEU A 312 7.36 -8.58 -19.91
CA LEU A 312 7.43 -8.47 -21.38
C LEU A 312 8.86 -8.29 -21.88
N ILE A 313 9.69 -7.52 -21.15
CA ILE A 313 11.13 -7.37 -21.45
C ILE A 313 11.85 -8.71 -21.28
N ALA A 314 11.62 -9.43 -20.18
CA ALA A 314 12.20 -10.74 -19.93
C ALA A 314 11.81 -11.75 -21.03
N CYS A 315 10.55 -11.75 -21.42
CA CYS A 315 10.02 -12.60 -22.49
C CYS A 315 10.61 -12.26 -23.86
N ALA A 316 10.80 -10.97 -24.19
CA ALA A 316 11.47 -10.53 -25.40
C ALA A 316 12.93 -11.02 -25.44
N ASN A 317 13.63 -11.02 -24.30
CA ASN A 317 14.97 -11.59 -24.17
C ASN A 317 14.99 -13.08 -24.52
N VAL A 318 14.10 -13.86 -23.90
CA VAL A 318 14.02 -15.30 -24.14
C VAL A 318 13.62 -15.59 -25.59
N ALA A 319 12.67 -14.85 -26.16
CA ALA A 319 12.30 -14.96 -27.55
C ALA A 319 13.51 -14.70 -28.51
N ASN A 320 14.27 -13.63 -28.26
CA ASN A 320 15.48 -13.31 -29.03
C ASN A 320 16.52 -14.42 -28.94
N LEU A 321 16.72 -15.00 -27.73
CA LEU A 321 17.64 -16.12 -27.51
C LEU A 321 17.17 -17.40 -28.20
N LEU A 322 15.85 -17.71 -28.15
CA LEU A 322 15.25 -18.85 -28.83
C LEU A 322 15.36 -18.74 -30.36
N ILE A 323 15.12 -17.54 -30.93
CA ILE A 323 15.28 -17.28 -32.35
C ILE A 323 16.76 -17.45 -32.77
N ALA A 324 17.71 -17.00 -31.92
CA ALA A 324 19.12 -17.17 -32.16
C ALA A 324 19.50 -18.66 -32.27
N ARG A 325 19.01 -19.46 -31.33
CA ARG A 325 19.24 -20.89 -31.22
C ARG A 325 18.58 -21.67 -32.39
N ALA A 326 17.34 -21.31 -32.73
CA ALA A 326 16.61 -21.89 -33.85
C ALA A 326 17.37 -21.65 -35.18
N SER A 327 17.90 -20.45 -35.37
CA SER A 327 18.70 -20.14 -36.56
C SER A 327 20.01 -20.94 -36.62
N ALA A 328 20.67 -21.21 -35.49
CA ALA A 328 21.87 -22.05 -35.43
C ALA A 328 21.57 -23.53 -35.74
N ARG A 329 20.33 -23.98 -35.51
CA ARG A 329 19.87 -25.36 -35.81
C ARG A 329 19.08 -25.47 -37.12
N GLN A 330 19.09 -24.46 -37.96
CA GLN A 330 18.27 -24.40 -39.17
C GLN A 330 18.59 -25.57 -40.12
N ARG A 331 19.87 -25.93 -40.25
CA ARG A 331 20.33 -27.10 -41.09
C ARG A 331 19.76 -28.42 -40.55
N GLU A 332 19.79 -28.64 -39.23
CA GLU A 332 19.24 -29.84 -38.59
C GLU A 332 17.72 -29.93 -38.83
N ILE A 333 17.00 -28.81 -38.65
CA ILE A 333 15.53 -28.72 -38.87
C ILE A 333 15.20 -29.00 -40.36
N SER A 334 15.95 -28.42 -41.30
CA SER A 334 15.74 -28.64 -42.73
C SER A 334 15.98 -30.09 -43.13
N ILE A 335 17.02 -30.75 -42.62
CA ILE A 335 17.29 -32.19 -42.86
C ILE A 335 16.12 -33.04 -42.31
N ARG A 336 15.61 -32.75 -41.11
CA ARG A 336 14.47 -33.49 -40.52
C ARG A 336 13.20 -33.30 -41.34
N LEU A 337 12.91 -32.11 -41.86
CA LEU A 337 11.80 -31.85 -42.78
C LEU A 337 11.92 -32.60 -44.09
N ALA A 338 13.14 -32.62 -44.67
CA ALA A 338 13.43 -33.39 -45.87
C ALA A 338 13.29 -34.90 -45.68
N MET A 339 13.57 -35.42 -44.49
CA MET A 339 13.35 -36.82 -44.12
C MET A 339 11.87 -37.14 -43.73
N GLY A 340 10.93 -36.20 -43.92
CA GLY A 340 9.50 -36.45 -43.72
C GLY A 340 8.95 -36.12 -42.32
N ALA A 341 9.72 -35.43 -41.47
CA ALA A 341 9.19 -34.97 -40.17
C ALA A 341 8.10 -33.92 -40.37
N SER A 342 6.94 -34.07 -39.72
CA SER A 342 5.85 -33.11 -39.82
C SER A 342 6.21 -31.79 -39.11
N ARG A 343 5.80 -30.64 -39.70
CA ARG A 343 5.97 -29.30 -39.09
C ARG A 343 5.39 -29.21 -37.67
N PHE A 344 4.23 -29.85 -37.45
CA PHE A 344 3.56 -29.88 -36.15
C PHE A 344 4.45 -30.54 -35.07
N ARG A 345 5.14 -31.66 -35.42
CA ARG A 345 6.04 -32.33 -34.47
C ARG A 345 7.21 -31.43 -34.05
N LEU A 346 7.79 -30.69 -34.99
CA LEU A 346 8.87 -29.77 -34.72
C LEU A 346 8.41 -28.55 -33.88
N ILE A 347 7.26 -27.97 -34.21
CA ILE A 347 6.67 -26.89 -33.44
C ILE A 347 6.40 -27.34 -31.98
N ARG A 348 5.79 -28.51 -31.80
CA ARG A 348 5.54 -29.07 -30.47
C ARG A 348 6.83 -29.29 -29.69
N GLN A 349 7.88 -29.81 -30.32
CA GLN A 349 9.16 -30.02 -29.67
C GLN A 349 9.82 -28.72 -29.19
N LEU A 350 9.75 -27.64 -29.99
CA LEU A 350 10.26 -26.31 -29.63
C LEU A 350 9.41 -25.66 -28.53
N LEU A 351 8.07 -25.86 -28.57
CA LEU A 351 7.19 -25.41 -27.51
C LEU A 351 7.45 -26.10 -26.18
N VAL A 352 7.68 -27.43 -26.18
CA VAL A 352 8.07 -28.16 -24.96
C VAL A 352 9.38 -27.64 -24.39
N GLU A 353 10.38 -27.31 -25.22
CA GLU A 353 11.63 -26.69 -24.78
C GLU A 353 11.37 -25.32 -24.10
N SER A 354 10.53 -24.47 -24.70
CA SER A 354 10.14 -23.17 -24.14
C SER A 354 9.35 -23.31 -22.82
N LEU A 355 8.46 -24.30 -22.75
CA LEU A 355 7.65 -24.56 -21.56
C LEU A 355 8.51 -25.06 -20.40
N VAL A 356 9.49 -25.95 -20.65
CA VAL A 356 10.43 -26.42 -19.63
C VAL A 356 11.26 -25.24 -19.07
N LEU A 357 11.71 -24.33 -19.94
CA LEU A 357 12.41 -23.12 -19.52
C LEU A 357 11.50 -22.20 -18.68
N ALA A 358 10.25 -22.01 -19.11
CA ALA A 358 9.31 -21.15 -18.41
C ALA A 358 8.90 -21.70 -17.04
N LEU A 359 8.69 -23.02 -16.93
CA LEU A 359 8.41 -23.68 -15.65
C LEU A 359 9.65 -23.64 -14.73
N GLY A 360 10.85 -23.87 -15.26
CA GLY A 360 12.08 -23.70 -14.49
C GLY A 360 12.30 -22.26 -14.02
N GLY A 361 11.99 -21.28 -14.89
CA GLY A 361 11.95 -19.86 -14.54
C GLY A 361 10.90 -19.54 -13.48
N GLY A 362 9.71 -20.16 -13.56
CA GLY A 362 8.64 -20.05 -12.55
C GLY A 362 9.06 -20.57 -11.17
N LEU A 363 9.75 -21.71 -11.10
CA LEU A 363 10.29 -22.23 -9.85
C LEU A 363 11.34 -21.29 -9.22
N LEU A 364 12.26 -20.79 -10.03
CA LEU A 364 13.20 -19.74 -9.58
C LEU A 364 12.47 -18.46 -9.19
N GLY A 365 11.41 -18.10 -9.92
CA GLY A 365 10.58 -16.95 -9.63
C GLY A 365 9.86 -17.04 -8.29
N LEU A 366 9.40 -18.24 -7.89
CA LEU A 366 8.83 -18.46 -6.57
C LEU A 366 9.83 -18.19 -5.43
N LEU A 367 11.09 -18.65 -5.59
CA LEU A 367 12.17 -18.36 -4.63
C LEU A 367 12.46 -16.85 -4.55
N VAL A 368 12.50 -16.17 -5.70
CA VAL A 368 12.69 -14.71 -5.77
C VAL A 368 11.52 -14.00 -5.10
N ALA A 369 10.27 -14.45 -5.31
CA ALA A 369 9.09 -13.88 -4.72
C ALA A 369 9.07 -14.03 -3.19
N GLU A 370 9.49 -15.18 -2.65
CA GLU A 370 9.61 -15.41 -1.21
C GLU A 370 10.63 -14.47 -0.57
N TRP A 371 11.86 -14.40 -1.11
CA TRP A 371 12.88 -13.49 -0.61
C TRP A 371 12.48 -12.01 -0.72
N THR A 372 11.83 -11.64 -1.82
CA THR A 372 11.31 -10.28 -2.01
C THR A 372 10.21 -9.99 -0.99
N GLY A 373 9.30 -10.95 -0.73
CA GLY A 373 8.25 -10.84 0.28
C GLY A 373 8.82 -10.64 1.68
N GLU A 374 9.80 -11.46 2.10
CA GLU A 374 10.48 -11.29 3.39
C GLU A 374 11.20 -9.95 3.52
N ALA A 375 11.87 -9.51 2.44
CA ALA A 375 12.51 -8.20 2.43
C ALA A 375 11.48 -7.06 2.56
N LEU A 376 10.34 -7.15 1.87
CA LEU A 376 9.25 -6.16 1.98
C LEU A 376 8.64 -6.09 3.38
N LEU A 377 8.47 -7.25 4.04
CA LEU A 377 7.96 -7.30 5.42
C LEU A 377 8.88 -6.57 6.41
N LYS A 378 10.19 -6.56 6.19
CA LYS A 378 11.16 -5.82 7.02
C LYS A 378 11.08 -4.29 6.84
N PHE A 379 10.48 -3.81 5.77
CA PHE A 379 10.23 -2.38 5.53
C PHE A 379 8.94 -1.89 6.18
N LEU A 380 8.06 -2.78 6.67
CA LEU A 380 6.82 -2.39 7.31
C LEU A 380 7.10 -1.64 8.63
N PRO A 381 6.43 -0.52 8.90
CA PRO A 381 6.65 0.28 10.09
C PRO A 381 6.15 -0.39 11.39
N SER A 382 5.27 -1.39 11.25
CA SER A 382 4.69 -2.15 12.37
C SER A 382 5.01 -3.63 12.20
N ASP A 383 4.89 -4.40 13.30
CA ASP A 383 5.06 -5.86 13.25
C ASP A 383 4.08 -6.48 12.21
N PRO A 384 4.59 -7.19 11.20
CA PRO A 384 3.75 -7.82 10.16
C PRO A 384 2.68 -8.75 10.74
N SER A 385 2.92 -9.35 11.91
CA SER A 385 1.95 -10.21 12.59
C SER A 385 0.71 -9.44 13.05
N MET A 386 0.85 -8.15 13.38
CA MET A 386 -0.25 -7.26 13.73
C MET A 386 -1.08 -6.86 12.51
N MET A 387 -0.49 -6.90 11.30
CA MET A 387 -1.20 -6.61 10.05
C MET A 387 -1.83 -7.87 9.42
N GLY A 388 -1.56 -9.05 9.94
CA GLY A 388 -2.03 -10.32 9.37
C GLY A 388 -1.43 -10.65 8.00
N ILE A 389 -0.31 -10.04 7.63
CA ILE A 389 0.38 -10.23 6.35
C ILE A 389 1.42 -11.34 6.50
N SER A 390 1.47 -12.27 5.53
CA SER A 390 2.40 -13.39 5.49
C SER A 390 3.19 -13.39 4.19
N SER A 391 4.49 -13.71 4.25
CA SER A 391 5.32 -13.91 3.05
C SER A 391 5.09 -15.28 2.39
N GLN A 392 4.42 -16.21 3.06
CA GLN A 392 4.25 -17.57 2.54
C GLN A 392 3.27 -17.59 1.35
N PRO A 393 3.69 -18.13 0.19
CA PRO A 393 2.83 -18.23 -0.98
C PRO A 393 1.70 -19.24 -0.72
N ASP A 394 0.47 -18.81 -0.89
CA ASP A 394 -0.70 -19.67 -0.82
C ASP A 394 -1.03 -20.33 -2.17
N GLY A 395 -2.06 -21.18 -2.20
CA GLY A 395 -2.46 -21.90 -3.42
C GLY A 395 -2.82 -20.99 -4.60
N ARG A 396 -3.32 -19.75 -4.34
CA ARG A 396 -3.67 -18.78 -5.39
C ARG A 396 -2.41 -18.18 -6.02
N VAL A 397 -1.42 -17.85 -5.21
CA VAL A 397 -0.13 -17.34 -5.66
C VAL A 397 0.61 -18.40 -6.48
N LEU A 398 0.58 -19.67 -6.02
CA LEU A 398 1.17 -20.80 -6.77
C LEU A 398 0.46 -21.02 -8.12
N LEU A 399 -0.87 -20.96 -8.15
CA LEU A 399 -1.64 -21.07 -9.38
C LEU A 399 -1.35 -19.90 -10.34
N PHE A 400 -1.28 -18.66 -9.83
CA PHE A 400 -0.90 -17.49 -10.62
C PHE A 400 0.47 -17.67 -11.25
N ALA A 401 1.50 -18.06 -10.46
CA ALA A 401 2.86 -18.29 -10.96
C ALA A 401 2.89 -19.40 -12.01
N LEU A 402 2.13 -20.49 -11.82
CA LEU A 402 2.01 -21.57 -12.79
C LEU A 402 1.37 -21.09 -14.12
N VAL A 403 0.21 -20.41 -14.02
CA VAL A 403 -0.51 -19.89 -15.21
C VAL A 403 0.39 -18.91 -15.97
N LEU A 404 1.05 -18.00 -15.24
CA LEU A 404 1.95 -17.02 -15.82
C LEU A 404 3.14 -17.69 -16.53
N SER A 405 3.73 -18.72 -15.91
CA SER A 405 4.83 -19.51 -16.51
C SER A 405 4.38 -20.22 -17.79
N VAL A 406 3.23 -20.87 -17.78
CA VAL A 406 2.67 -21.57 -18.95
C VAL A 406 2.35 -20.57 -20.05
N MET A 407 1.69 -19.47 -19.73
CA MET A 407 1.33 -18.43 -20.68
C MET A 407 2.57 -17.82 -21.36
N THR A 408 3.59 -17.48 -20.58
CA THR A 408 4.86 -16.94 -21.11
C THR A 408 5.59 -17.96 -21.98
N GLY A 409 5.68 -19.23 -21.55
CA GLY A 409 6.29 -20.31 -22.31
C GLY A 409 5.62 -20.55 -23.67
N VAL A 410 4.29 -20.49 -23.72
CA VAL A 410 3.52 -20.65 -24.97
C VAL A 410 3.60 -19.39 -25.84
N MET A 411 3.29 -18.21 -25.33
CA MET A 411 3.27 -16.97 -26.12
C MET A 411 4.60 -16.68 -26.79
N PHE A 412 5.70 -16.80 -26.06
CA PHE A 412 7.03 -16.49 -26.57
C PHE A 412 7.80 -17.67 -27.17
N GLY A 413 7.29 -18.89 -27.01
CA GLY A 413 7.78 -20.09 -27.69
C GLY A 413 7.16 -20.31 -29.08
N ILE A 414 5.89 -19.88 -29.27
CA ILE A 414 5.17 -20.18 -30.53
C ILE A 414 5.73 -19.40 -31.73
N VAL A 415 6.10 -18.13 -31.54
CA VAL A 415 6.65 -17.29 -32.63
C VAL A 415 7.98 -17.81 -33.17
N PRO A 416 9.00 -18.14 -32.35
CA PRO A 416 10.21 -18.77 -32.79
C PRO A 416 9.98 -20.15 -33.45
N ALA A 417 9.06 -20.95 -32.88
CA ALA A 417 8.76 -22.28 -33.40
C ALA A 417 8.11 -22.23 -34.79
N LEU A 418 7.15 -21.31 -35.01
CA LEU A 418 6.55 -21.09 -36.33
C LEU A 418 7.56 -20.59 -37.36
N GLN A 419 8.46 -19.71 -36.96
CA GLN A 419 9.51 -19.19 -37.87
C GLN A 419 10.55 -20.23 -38.23
N ALA A 420 10.98 -21.05 -37.28
CA ALA A 420 11.96 -22.12 -37.55
C ALA A 420 11.43 -23.17 -38.54
N THR A 421 10.11 -23.33 -38.66
CA THR A 421 9.48 -24.32 -39.55
C THR A 421 8.98 -23.77 -40.88
N LYS A 422 9.05 -22.43 -41.11
CA LYS A 422 8.71 -21.77 -42.39
C LYS A 422 9.85 -21.77 -43.44
N THR A 423 10.81 -22.66 -43.31
CA THR A 423 11.94 -22.76 -44.26
C THR A 423 11.49 -23.32 -45.62
N ASP A 424 11.80 -22.59 -46.70
CA ASP A 424 11.65 -23.08 -48.08
C ASP A 424 12.88 -23.89 -48.42
N LEU A 425 12.69 -25.22 -48.60
CA LEU A 425 13.77 -26.18 -48.89
C LEU A 425 14.54 -25.81 -50.14
N ALA A 426 13.85 -25.26 -51.16
CA ALA A 426 14.45 -24.89 -52.43
C ALA A 426 15.41 -23.68 -52.33
N SER A 427 15.04 -22.67 -51.50
CA SER A 427 15.88 -21.49 -51.32
C SER A 427 17.12 -21.77 -50.46
N THR A 428 16.99 -22.64 -49.46
CA THR A 428 18.10 -22.99 -48.52
C THR A 428 19.21 -23.77 -49.24
N LEU A 429 18.88 -24.59 -50.23
CA LEU A 429 19.83 -25.35 -51.07
C LEU A 429 20.43 -24.46 -52.17
N LYS A 430 19.71 -23.48 -52.70
CA LYS A 430 20.17 -22.56 -53.76
C LYS A 430 21.07 -21.45 -53.22
N ASP A 431 20.83 -20.94 -52.03
CA ASP A 431 21.65 -19.90 -51.37
C ASP A 431 23.06 -20.40 -51.01
N GLN A 432 23.25 -21.72 -50.85
CA GLN A 432 24.58 -22.34 -50.71
C GLN A 432 25.36 -22.38 -52.02
N ALA A 433 24.69 -22.46 -53.15
CA ALA A 433 25.36 -22.52 -54.49
C ALA A 433 25.74 -21.12 -55.00
N SER A 434 25.04 -20.07 -54.61
CA SER A 434 25.23 -18.71 -55.18
C SER A 434 25.99 -17.73 -54.29
N GLY A 435 26.35 -18.09 -53.05
CA GLY A 435 27.12 -17.19 -52.14
C GLY A 435 26.42 -15.87 -51.79
N VAL A 436 25.17 -15.67 -52.18
CA VAL A 436 24.40 -14.44 -51.96
C VAL A 436 23.45 -14.66 -50.79
N VAL A 437 23.67 -13.93 -49.72
CA VAL A 437 22.84 -13.93 -48.47
C VAL A 437 21.48 -13.29 -48.74
N GLY A 438 20.58 -14.02 -49.45
CA GLY A 438 19.24 -13.51 -49.79
C GLY A 438 18.10 -13.88 -48.82
N GLY A 439 18.26 -14.87 -47.95
CA GLY A 439 17.18 -15.50 -47.22
C GLY A 439 17.03 -15.12 -45.72
N GLY A 440 16.80 -13.88 -45.35
CA GLY A 440 16.73 -13.60 -43.91
C GLY A 440 16.24 -12.23 -43.44
N LEU A 441 15.76 -11.39 -44.37
CA LEU A 441 15.28 -10.03 -44.01
C LEU A 441 14.12 -10.02 -42.96
N GLY A 442 13.24 -11.00 -42.99
CA GLY A 442 12.14 -11.13 -42.07
C GLY A 442 12.57 -11.43 -40.61
N HIS A 443 13.54 -12.34 -40.43
CA HIS A 443 14.08 -12.71 -39.10
C HIS A 443 14.90 -11.58 -38.47
N LEU A 444 15.61 -10.80 -39.25
CA LEU A 444 16.35 -9.63 -38.79
C LEU A 444 15.43 -8.50 -38.37
N ARG A 445 14.34 -8.27 -39.10
CA ARG A 445 13.33 -7.24 -38.75
C ARG A 445 12.63 -7.54 -37.42
N LEU A 446 12.18 -8.80 -37.21
CA LEU A 446 11.50 -9.16 -35.97
C LEU A 446 12.42 -8.99 -34.76
N ARG A 447 13.69 -9.45 -34.85
CA ARG A 447 14.65 -9.26 -33.76
C ARG A 447 14.93 -7.80 -33.46
N LYS A 448 15.08 -6.96 -34.47
CA LYS A 448 15.26 -5.52 -34.31
C LYS A 448 14.00 -4.92 -33.64
N SER A 449 12.80 -5.33 -34.03
CA SER A 449 11.56 -4.84 -33.41
C SER A 449 11.45 -5.27 -31.94
N LEU A 450 11.80 -6.50 -31.57
CA LEU A 450 11.83 -6.96 -30.19
C LEU A 450 12.80 -6.12 -29.32
N VAL A 451 13.99 -5.81 -29.84
CA VAL A 451 14.97 -4.98 -29.11
C VAL A 451 14.50 -3.54 -29.01
N VAL A 452 13.91 -2.97 -30.07
CA VAL A 452 13.30 -1.63 -30.04
C VAL A 452 12.21 -1.55 -28.98
N THR A 453 11.30 -2.53 -28.96
CA THR A 453 10.24 -2.61 -27.95
C THR A 453 10.82 -2.74 -26.53
N GLN A 454 11.86 -3.57 -26.37
CA GLN A 454 12.53 -3.77 -25.09
C GLN A 454 13.21 -2.48 -24.59
N VAL A 455 13.91 -1.75 -25.47
CA VAL A 455 14.50 -0.44 -25.14
C VAL A 455 13.40 0.56 -24.76
N ALA A 456 12.29 0.56 -25.50
CA ALA A 456 11.16 1.44 -25.22
C ALA A 456 10.54 1.14 -23.85
N LEU A 457 10.23 -0.12 -23.55
CA LEU A 457 9.66 -0.54 -22.26
C LEU A 457 10.61 -0.26 -21.09
N SER A 458 11.93 -0.49 -21.29
CA SER A 458 12.91 -0.21 -20.24
C SER A 458 13.03 1.28 -19.94
N LEU A 459 12.97 2.15 -20.96
CA LEU A 459 12.99 3.59 -20.74
C LEU A 459 11.71 4.07 -20.03
N MET A 460 10.54 3.52 -20.38
CA MET A 460 9.29 3.83 -19.68
C MET A 460 9.38 3.46 -18.19
N LEU A 461 9.92 2.28 -17.86
CA LEU A 461 10.11 1.87 -16.47
C LEU A 461 11.13 2.76 -15.74
N LEU A 462 12.21 3.15 -16.42
CA LEU A 462 13.22 4.01 -15.84
C LEU A 462 12.72 5.44 -15.61
N ILE A 463 11.90 5.98 -16.51
CA ILE A 463 11.21 7.27 -16.33
C ILE A 463 10.26 7.18 -15.14
N GLY A 464 9.42 6.15 -15.06
CA GLY A 464 8.52 5.93 -13.94
C GLY A 464 9.25 5.86 -12.60
N ALA A 465 10.34 5.10 -12.54
CA ALA A 465 11.21 5.01 -11.36
C ALA A 465 11.79 6.38 -10.96
N GLY A 466 12.27 7.15 -11.94
CA GLY A 466 12.79 8.50 -11.70
C GLY A 466 11.74 9.47 -11.19
N LEU A 467 10.50 9.40 -11.72
CA LEU A 467 9.39 10.25 -11.27
C LEU A 467 8.98 9.94 -9.82
N PHE A 468 8.86 8.65 -9.44
CA PHE A 468 8.56 8.26 -8.06
C PHE A 468 9.71 8.61 -7.10
N ALA A 469 10.96 8.41 -7.50
CA ALA A 469 12.11 8.81 -6.69
C ALA A 469 12.15 10.32 -6.47
N ARG A 470 11.85 11.13 -7.50
CA ARG A 470 11.77 12.59 -7.39
C ARG A 470 10.59 13.06 -6.53
N SER A 471 9.43 12.40 -6.67
CA SER A 471 8.25 12.68 -5.82
C SER A 471 8.56 12.42 -4.35
N LEU A 472 9.22 11.29 -4.04
CA LEU A 472 9.66 10.97 -2.68
C LEU A 472 10.69 11.98 -2.16
N TYR A 473 11.64 12.39 -3.01
CA TYR A 473 12.63 13.42 -2.64
C TYR A 473 11.95 14.75 -2.29
N ASN A 474 10.96 15.18 -3.09
CA ASN A 474 10.20 16.40 -2.82
C ASN A 474 9.40 16.28 -1.51
N LEU A 475 8.76 15.12 -1.27
CA LEU A 475 8.02 14.86 -0.03
C LEU A 475 8.90 14.90 1.21
N LYS A 476 10.11 14.34 1.14
CA LYS A 476 11.08 14.39 2.26
C LYS A 476 11.62 15.79 2.54
N ASN A 477 11.65 16.66 1.54
CA ASN A 477 12.17 18.02 1.67
C ASN A 477 11.05 19.08 1.70
N ILE A 478 9.79 18.66 1.85
CA ILE A 478 8.68 19.60 1.96
C ILE A 478 8.78 20.37 3.28
N ASP A 479 8.53 21.69 3.25
CA ASP A 479 8.35 22.45 4.47
C ASP A 479 7.06 22.01 5.17
N ALA A 480 7.18 21.25 6.23
CA ALA A 480 6.05 20.82 7.04
C ALA A 480 5.40 21.96 7.85
N GLY A 481 6.05 23.15 7.88
CA GLY A 481 5.61 24.30 8.68
C GLY A 481 6.04 24.23 10.14
N PHE A 482 6.79 23.18 10.52
CA PHE A 482 7.40 23.01 11.84
C PHE A 482 8.79 22.36 11.72
N HIS A 483 9.59 22.50 12.76
CA HIS A 483 10.95 21.95 12.79
C HIS A 483 10.92 20.51 13.27
N THR A 484 11.49 19.60 12.48
CA THR A 484 11.52 18.16 12.74
C THR A 484 12.75 17.71 13.53
N ASP A 485 13.85 18.48 13.44
CA ASP A 485 15.13 18.12 14.03
C ASP A 485 15.07 18.06 15.56
N HIS A 486 15.74 17.06 16.13
CA HIS A 486 15.83 16.89 17.59
C HIS A 486 14.48 16.85 18.31
N LEU A 487 13.44 16.33 17.68
CA LEU A 487 12.12 16.20 18.24
C LEU A 487 11.75 14.73 18.44
N ILE A 488 11.41 14.35 19.67
CA ILE A 488 10.86 13.04 20.03
C ILE A 488 9.41 13.20 20.47
N SER A 489 8.57 12.27 20.06
CA SER A 489 7.18 12.20 20.49
C SER A 489 6.86 10.86 21.14
N PHE A 490 5.89 10.85 22.03
CA PHE A 490 5.27 9.66 22.61
C PHE A 490 3.87 9.99 23.08
N ALA A 491 3.02 8.98 23.20
CA ALA A 491 1.65 9.18 23.67
C ALA A 491 1.35 8.42 24.97
N VAL A 492 0.44 8.98 25.77
CA VAL A 492 -0.13 8.33 26.96
C VAL A 492 -1.65 8.50 26.93
N GLN A 493 -2.38 7.49 27.38
CA GLN A 493 -3.84 7.46 27.37
C GLN A 493 -4.40 7.05 28.73
N PRO A 494 -4.39 7.95 29.73
CA PRO A 494 -4.82 7.61 31.08
C PRO A 494 -6.33 7.37 31.19
N SER A 495 -7.15 7.80 30.21
CA SER A 495 -8.58 7.45 30.15
C SER A 495 -8.83 5.94 30.15
N LEU A 496 -7.94 5.14 29.53
CA LEU A 496 -8.01 3.68 29.54
C LEU A 496 -7.82 3.08 30.94
N ASN A 497 -7.22 3.83 31.88
CA ASN A 497 -6.99 3.42 33.25
C ASN A 497 -8.01 4.05 34.21
N GLY A 498 -9.14 4.57 33.72
CA GLY A 498 -10.21 5.11 34.50
C GLY A 498 -9.93 6.44 35.20
N TYR A 499 -8.99 7.23 34.67
CA TYR A 499 -8.71 8.56 35.20
C TYR A 499 -9.86 9.53 34.91
N SER A 500 -10.29 10.30 35.93
CA SER A 500 -11.20 11.43 35.71
C SER A 500 -10.53 12.55 34.92
N GLN A 501 -11.32 13.42 34.28
CA GLN A 501 -10.79 14.56 33.51
C GLN A 501 -9.87 15.46 34.35
N GLU A 502 -10.18 15.70 35.62
CA GLU A 502 -9.35 16.50 36.51
C GLU A 502 -8.00 15.80 36.79
N ARG A 503 -8.04 14.50 37.07
CA ARG A 503 -6.83 13.71 37.31
C ARG A 503 -5.97 13.62 36.06
N MET A 504 -6.57 13.49 34.88
CA MET A 504 -5.86 13.49 33.59
C MET A 504 -5.16 14.83 33.36
N ARG A 505 -5.86 15.97 33.50
CA ARG A 505 -5.28 17.31 33.36
C ARG A 505 -4.08 17.49 34.29
N SER A 506 -4.23 17.12 35.56
CA SER A 506 -3.14 17.20 36.54
C SER A 506 -1.95 16.30 36.17
N LEU A 507 -2.20 15.11 35.66
CA LEU A 507 -1.15 14.19 35.18
C LEU A 507 -0.40 14.79 33.99
N PHE A 508 -1.12 15.27 32.97
CA PHE A 508 -0.53 15.83 31.77
C PHE A 508 0.31 17.07 32.08
N GLU A 509 -0.13 17.94 32.97
CA GLU A 509 0.64 19.11 33.39
C GLU A 509 1.92 18.70 34.11
N ARG A 510 1.85 17.79 35.10
CA ARG A 510 3.03 17.28 35.78
C ARG A 510 4.03 16.59 34.84
N LEU A 511 3.52 15.76 33.90
CA LEU A 511 4.37 15.13 32.90
C LEU A 511 5.07 16.16 32.04
N ARG A 512 4.35 17.15 31.50
CA ARG A 512 4.91 18.21 30.66
C ARG A 512 6.03 18.98 31.41
N GLU A 513 5.76 19.40 32.66
CA GLU A 513 6.74 20.12 33.48
C GLU A 513 7.95 19.27 33.82
N ASN A 514 7.75 18.02 34.24
CA ASN A 514 8.86 17.13 34.62
C ASN A 514 9.73 16.81 33.43
N ILE A 515 9.11 16.50 32.26
CA ILE A 515 9.85 16.26 31.01
C ILE A 515 10.65 17.51 30.62
N GLY A 516 10.05 18.70 30.71
CA GLY A 516 10.74 19.95 30.38
C GLY A 516 11.95 20.26 31.30
N ARG A 517 12.01 19.63 32.49
CA ARG A 517 13.14 19.78 33.46
C ARG A 517 14.21 18.69 33.29
N LEU A 518 13.98 17.65 32.46
CA LEU A 518 14.97 16.59 32.28
C LEU A 518 16.25 17.13 31.60
N PRO A 519 17.43 16.68 32.06
CA PRO A 519 18.68 17.00 31.39
C PRO A 519 18.64 16.56 29.92
N GLY A 520 19.00 17.45 29.01
CA GLY A 520 18.97 17.17 27.57
C GLY A 520 17.66 17.54 26.87
N ILE A 521 16.64 18.03 27.58
CA ILE A 521 15.42 18.58 27.00
C ILE A 521 15.47 20.11 27.02
N ARG A 522 15.14 20.75 25.90
CA ARG A 522 15.02 22.21 25.77
C ARG A 522 13.62 22.71 26.11
N THR A 523 12.64 22.08 25.52
CA THR A 523 11.20 22.40 25.67
C THR A 523 10.38 21.15 25.56
N ALA A 524 9.24 21.13 26.24
CA ALA A 524 8.26 20.05 26.13
C ALA A 524 6.85 20.64 26.08
N SER A 525 6.01 20.06 25.23
CA SER A 525 4.60 20.35 25.14
C SER A 525 3.82 19.11 24.68
N MET A 526 2.52 19.28 24.39
CA MET A 526 1.66 18.16 24.03
C MET A 526 0.52 18.61 23.13
N SER A 527 -0.04 17.67 22.36
CA SER A 527 -1.30 17.81 21.62
C SER A 527 -2.11 16.53 21.71
N GLU A 528 -3.44 16.63 21.52
CA GLU A 528 -4.30 15.45 21.46
C GLU A 528 -4.07 14.73 20.14
N VAL A 529 -4.12 15.43 19.01
CA VAL A 529 -3.85 14.82 17.70
C VAL A 529 -2.34 14.76 17.45
N GLY A 530 -1.83 13.56 17.22
CA GLY A 530 -0.41 13.37 16.87
C GLY A 530 -0.10 13.94 15.49
N LEU A 531 0.99 14.70 15.38
CA LEU A 531 1.45 15.23 14.09
C LEU A 531 1.76 14.09 13.11
N LEU A 532 1.25 14.20 11.89
CA LEU A 532 1.43 13.24 10.81
C LEU A 532 1.00 11.81 11.17
N SER A 533 0.03 11.68 12.10
CA SER A 533 -0.52 10.37 12.51
C SER A 533 -1.57 9.82 11.54
N GLY A 534 -2.07 10.64 10.62
CA GLY A 534 -3.23 10.31 9.79
C GLY A 534 -4.58 10.55 10.49
N ASP A 535 -4.57 10.90 11.78
CA ASP A 535 -5.78 11.18 12.54
C ASP A 535 -6.34 12.55 12.15
N ASN A 536 -7.66 12.62 11.94
CA ASN A 536 -8.34 13.86 11.58
C ASN A 536 -9.51 14.12 12.52
N GLU A 537 -9.35 15.07 13.41
CA GLU A 537 -10.43 15.58 14.25
C GLU A 537 -10.96 16.88 13.67
N SER A 538 -12.20 16.88 13.21
CA SER A 538 -12.82 18.05 12.57
C SER A 538 -14.17 18.39 13.20
N THR A 539 -14.48 19.69 13.21
CA THR A 539 -15.75 20.20 13.73
C THR A 539 -16.28 21.32 12.85
N SER A 540 -17.59 21.56 12.90
CA SER A 540 -18.22 22.68 12.20
C SER A 540 -18.31 23.89 13.14
N ILE A 541 -17.99 25.07 12.62
CA ILE A 541 -17.99 26.33 13.34
C ILE A 541 -19.03 27.30 12.81
N GLU A 542 -19.40 28.26 13.67
CA GLU A 542 -20.14 29.50 13.33
C GLU A 542 -19.33 30.69 13.83
N ILE A 543 -19.18 31.70 12.99
CA ILE A 543 -18.34 32.87 13.30
C ILE A 543 -19.26 34.07 13.49
N GLU A 544 -19.11 34.83 14.58
CA GLU A 544 -19.89 35.99 14.86
C GLU A 544 -19.75 37.06 13.79
N GLY A 545 -20.89 37.45 13.19
CA GLY A 545 -20.90 38.43 12.07
C GLY A 545 -20.52 37.88 10.70
N TYR A 546 -20.23 36.60 10.57
CA TYR A 546 -19.96 35.96 9.25
C TYR A 546 -21.21 35.31 8.70
N GLN A 547 -21.56 35.63 7.48
CA GLN A 547 -22.67 34.97 6.78
C GLN A 547 -22.07 33.92 5.81
N ALA A 548 -22.15 32.67 6.21
CA ALA A 548 -21.71 31.58 5.37
C ALA A 548 -22.52 31.53 4.07
N LYS A 549 -21.84 31.33 2.95
CA LYS A 549 -22.50 31.07 1.66
C LYS A 549 -23.28 29.78 1.71
N GLU A 550 -24.29 29.71 0.86
CA GLU A 550 -25.05 28.46 0.72
C GLU A 550 -24.11 27.32 0.23
N ASP A 551 -24.08 26.21 0.96
CA ASP A 551 -23.17 25.09 0.74
C ASP A 551 -21.67 25.35 1.07
N GLU A 552 -21.33 26.42 1.77
CA GLU A 552 -19.97 26.65 2.25
C GLU A 552 -19.57 25.61 3.29
N ASP A 553 -18.40 25.01 3.11
CA ASP A 553 -17.83 24.09 4.06
C ASP A 553 -17.25 24.85 5.26
N MET A 554 -17.99 24.80 6.38
CA MET A 554 -17.63 25.42 7.65
C MET A 554 -16.86 24.47 8.58
N ASN A 555 -16.38 23.33 8.08
CA ASN A 555 -15.58 22.41 8.85
C ASN A 555 -14.13 22.91 8.96
N VAL A 556 -13.60 22.77 10.17
CA VAL A 556 -12.22 23.09 10.51
C VAL A 556 -11.59 21.90 11.23
N PHE A 557 -10.32 21.69 11.05
CA PHE A 557 -9.55 20.78 11.88
C PHE A 557 -9.41 21.38 13.28
N GLN A 558 -9.57 20.56 14.32
CA GLN A 558 -9.35 21.01 15.70
C GLN A 558 -8.27 20.15 16.37
N ASP A 559 -7.48 20.78 17.25
CA ASP A 559 -6.53 20.08 18.10
C ASP A 559 -6.50 20.74 19.49
N LYS A 560 -6.30 19.95 20.53
CA LYS A 560 -6.21 20.40 21.92
C LYS A 560 -4.76 20.34 22.33
N ILE A 561 -4.17 21.50 22.59
CA ILE A 561 -2.73 21.65 22.78
C ILE A 561 -2.35 22.19 24.17
N GLY A 562 -1.14 21.85 24.59
CA GLY A 562 -0.52 22.39 25.80
C GLY A 562 0.19 23.71 25.59
N PRO A 563 0.45 24.47 26.69
CA PRO A 563 1.27 25.68 26.63
C PRO A 563 2.65 25.43 26.00
N GLY A 564 3.11 26.36 25.14
CA GLY A 564 4.40 26.28 24.49
C GLY A 564 4.49 25.26 23.33
N PHE A 565 3.33 24.79 22.83
CA PHE A 565 3.28 23.83 21.72
C PHE A 565 3.94 24.39 20.46
N PHE A 566 3.55 25.58 20.04
CA PHE A 566 4.11 26.22 18.85
C PHE A 566 5.61 26.49 18.99
N ALA A 567 6.07 26.94 20.15
CA ALA A 567 7.48 27.16 20.43
C ALA A 567 8.29 25.85 20.41
N THR A 568 7.72 24.76 20.97
CA THR A 568 8.37 23.44 20.98
C THR A 568 8.52 22.89 19.56
N LEU A 569 7.54 23.10 18.70
CA LEU A 569 7.56 22.67 17.30
C LEU A 569 8.28 23.67 16.39
N GLY A 570 8.55 24.90 16.83
CA GLY A 570 9.12 25.96 16.01
C GLY A 570 8.14 26.53 14.99
N ILE A 571 6.82 26.52 15.30
CA ILE A 571 5.78 27.13 14.49
C ILE A 571 5.69 28.61 14.84
N PRO A 572 5.89 29.54 13.89
CA PRO A 572 5.84 30.98 14.18
C PRO A 572 4.43 31.46 14.56
N LEU A 573 4.35 32.24 15.64
CA LEU A 573 3.18 33.04 15.98
C LEU A 573 3.20 34.30 15.12
N LEU A 574 2.16 34.51 14.30
CA LEU A 574 2.07 35.65 13.37
C LEU A 574 1.40 36.88 13.99
N ALA A 575 0.44 36.67 14.90
CA ALA A 575 -0.29 37.74 15.59
C ALA A 575 -0.83 37.23 16.94
N GLY A 576 -1.03 38.14 17.89
CA GLY A 576 -1.62 37.82 19.19
C GLY A 576 -0.65 37.14 20.17
N ARG A 577 -1.13 36.18 20.95
CA ARG A 577 -0.36 35.45 21.98
C ARG A 577 -0.56 33.93 21.90
N ASP A 578 0.40 33.19 22.44
CA ASP A 578 0.29 31.74 22.68
C ASP A 578 -0.53 31.46 23.96
N PHE A 579 -0.94 30.20 24.13
CA PHE A 579 -1.55 29.72 25.36
C PHE A 579 -0.56 29.68 26.51
N THR A 580 -1.06 29.97 27.70
CA THR A 580 -0.30 29.93 28.94
C THR A 580 -1.06 29.11 30.00
N ASN A 581 -0.46 28.87 31.14
CA ASN A 581 -1.13 28.22 32.27
C ASN A 581 -2.31 29.07 32.83
N ALA A 582 -2.43 30.35 32.46
CA ALA A 582 -3.55 31.18 32.80
C ALA A 582 -4.84 30.84 32.01
N ASP A 583 -4.71 30.20 30.84
CA ASP A 583 -5.84 29.72 30.03
C ASP A 583 -6.40 28.38 30.58
N GLY A 584 -6.65 28.35 31.89
CA GLY A 584 -7.16 27.20 32.64
C GLY A 584 -8.68 27.03 32.56
N PRO A 585 -9.24 25.99 33.23
CA PRO A 585 -10.65 25.60 33.10
C PRO A 585 -11.66 26.67 33.49
N LYS A 586 -11.27 27.69 34.29
CA LYS A 586 -12.13 28.78 34.74
C LYS A 586 -11.87 30.11 34.03
N ALA A 587 -10.89 30.13 33.10
CA ALA A 587 -10.60 31.32 32.31
C ALA A 587 -11.61 31.46 31.15
N PRO A 588 -11.75 32.67 30.57
CA PRO A 588 -12.51 32.84 29.33
C PRO A 588 -12.05 31.86 28.28
N LEU A 589 -13.00 31.31 27.50
CA LEU A 589 -12.68 30.34 26.46
C LEU A 589 -11.93 31.02 25.31
N THR A 590 -10.79 30.47 24.97
CA THR A 590 -9.88 31.02 23.95
C THR A 590 -9.50 30.01 22.92
N ILE A 591 -9.16 30.48 21.70
CA ILE A 591 -8.63 29.67 20.62
C ILE A 591 -7.49 30.38 19.91
N ILE A 592 -6.62 29.59 19.30
CA ILE A 592 -5.63 30.06 18.33
C ILE A 592 -6.00 29.46 16.97
N VAL A 593 -5.85 30.23 15.90
CA VAL A 593 -6.17 29.80 14.54
C VAL A 593 -4.92 29.84 13.65
N ASN A 594 -4.93 29.08 12.55
CA ASN A 594 -3.84 29.20 11.60
C ASN A 594 -4.10 30.27 10.52
N GLU A 595 -3.07 30.61 9.77
CA GLU A 595 -3.09 31.63 8.71
C GLU A 595 -4.17 31.34 7.66
N ARG A 596 -4.33 30.08 7.25
CA ARG A 596 -5.36 29.68 6.28
C ARG A 596 -6.78 29.90 6.77
N PHE A 597 -7.04 29.65 8.06
CA PHE A 597 -8.32 29.95 8.70
C PHE A 597 -8.56 31.47 8.67
N ALA A 598 -7.59 32.27 9.13
CA ALA A 598 -7.69 33.72 9.19
C ALA A 598 -7.95 34.32 7.79
N ARG A 599 -7.18 33.91 6.78
CA ARG A 599 -7.38 34.39 5.39
C ARG A 599 -8.74 33.97 4.81
N HIS A 600 -9.22 32.76 5.11
CA HIS A 600 -10.47 32.29 4.54
C HIS A 600 -11.69 33.05 5.05
N PHE A 601 -11.76 33.27 6.38
CA PHE A 601 -12.95 33.85 7.02
C PHE A 601 -12.86 35.37 7.22
N PHE A 602 -11.68 35.93 7.35
CA PHE A 602 -11.48 37.36 7.65
C PHE A 602 -10.74 38.11 6.55
N GLY A 603 -10.16 37.42 5.57
CA GLY A 603 -9.37 38.09 4.51
C GLY A 603 -8.17 38.83 5.10
N ASP A 604 -8.10 40.13 4.88
CA ASP A 604 -7.05 41.01 5.42
C ASP A 604 -7.41 41.66 6.78
N GLN A 605 -8.58 41.36 7.33
CA GLN A 605 -9.01 41.89 8.64
C GLN A 605 -8.31 41.14 9.78
N ASN A 606 -8.02 41.85 10.87
CA ASN A 606 -7.47 41.23 12.06
C ASN A 606 -8.49 40.29 12.74
N PRO A 607 -8.21 39.00 12.86
CA PRO A 607 -9.09 38.05 13.53
C PRO A 607 -9.02 38.08 15.05
N ILE A 608 -7.98 38.74 15.66
CA ILE A 608 -7.77 38.77 17.11
C ILE A 608 -8.93 39.50 17.78
N GLY A 609 -9.47 38.88 18.85
CA GLY A 609 -10.63 39.37 19.58
C GLY A 609 -11.99 39.04 18.95
N ARG A 610 -12.00 38.46 17.76
CA ARG A 610 -13.22 37.93 17.15
C ARG A 610 -13.64 36.63 17.83
N ARG A 611 -14.95 36.33 17.80
CA ARG A 611 -15.53 35.18 18.48
C ARG A 611 -16.07 34.16 17.49
N ILE A 612 -15.90 32.90 17.85
CA ILE A 612 -16.48 31.76 17.13
C ILE A 612 -17.28 30.89 18.10
N HIS A 613 -18.18 30.11 17.57
CA HIS A 613 -18.90 29.06 18.28
C HIS A 613 -18.72 27.73 17.56
N PHE A 614 -18.58 26.67 18.33
CA PHE A 614 -18.83 25.36 17.75
C PHE A 614 -20.33 25.15 17.56
N ARG A 615 -20.74 24.67 16.42
CA ARG A 615 -22.15 24.65 15.99
C ARG A 615 -23.15 24.03 16.98
N ARG A 616 -22.69 23.40 18.03
CA ARG A 616 -23.50 22.73 19.07
C ARG A 616 -23.32 23.31 20.44
N GLU A 617 -22.37 24.17 20.64
CA GLU A 617 -22.04 24.77 21.92
C GLU A 617 -22.53 26.22 21.94
N LYS A 618 -23.08 26.61 23.07
CA LYS A 618 -23.52 28.00 23.28
C LYS A 618 -22.37 28.92 23.67
N ASP A 619 -21.26 28.31 24.01
CA ASP A 619 -20.09 29.01 24.51
C ASP A 619 -19.33 29.68 23.36
N SER A 620 -18.97 30.94 23.59
CA SER A 620 -18.24 31.76 22.66
C SER A 620 -16.74 31.68 22.95
N LEU A 621 -15.93 31.33 21.94
CA LEU A 621 -14.49 31.25 22.04
C LEU A 621 -13.83 32.44 21.34
N GLU A 622 -12.93 33.15 22.06
CA GLU A 622 -12.22 34.31 21.54
C GLU A 622 -10.92 33.91 20.83
N ILE A 623 -10.68 34.44 19.64
CA ILE A 623 -9.43 34.25 18.93
C ILE A 623 -8.34 35.11 19.57
N VAL A 624 -7.33 34.50 20.20
CA VAL A 624 -6.23 35.18 20.89
C VAL A 624 -4.91 35.13 20.14
N GLY A 625 -4.78 34.29 19.13
CA GLY A 625 -3.54 34.17 18.35
C GLY A 625 -3.76 33.64 16.95
N VAL A 626 -2.81 33.95 16.09
CA VAL A 626 -2.71 33.43 14.70
C VAL A 626 -1.33 32.83 14.51
N VAL A 627 -1.26 31.60 14.03
CA VAL A 627 -0.01 30.89 13.76
C VAL A 627 0.16 30.59 12.27
N ARG A 628 1.39 30.34 11.83
CA ARG A 628 1.71 29.90 10.48
C ARG A 628 1.04 28.57 10.17
N ASP A 629 0.72 28.35 8.89
CA ASP A 629 0.20 27.06 8.41
C ASP A 629 1.24 25.94 8.57
N GLY A 630 0.78 24.74 8.90
CA GLY A 630 1.57 23.52 8.98
C GLY A 630 0.85 22.33 8.38
N LYS A 631 1.60 21.26 8.09
CA LYS A 631 1.10 19.94 7.69
C LYS A 631 0.84 19.13 8.96
N ILE A 632 -0.40 18.85 9.28
CA ILE A 632 -0.78 18.28 10.59
C ILE A 632 -1.11 16.80 10.46
N VAL A 633 -1.95 16.45 9.48
CA VAL A 633 -2.47 15.08 9.33
C VAL A 633 -1.56 14.25 8.41
N GLU A 634 -1.25 14.78 7.23
CA GLU A 634 -0.41 14.12 6.23
C GLU A 634 0.49 15.12 5.50
N LEU A 635 1.68 14.70 5.07
CA LEU A 635 2.59 15.56 4.29
C LEU A 635 2.04 15.93 2.90
N ARG A 636 1.18 15.08 2.34
CA ARG A 636 0.56 15.31 1.03
C ARG A 636 -0.61 16.30 1.05
N GLU A 637 -1.14 16.60 2.22
CA GLU A 637 -2.30 17.50 2.34
C GLU A 637 -1.98 18.93 1.94
N LYS A 638 -3.02 19.62 1.48
CA LYS A 638 -2.99 21.10 1.48
C LYS A 638 -3.22 21.58 2.91
N PRO A 639 -2.56 22.68 3.37
CA PRO A 639 -2.80 23.18 4.72
C PRO A 639 -4.29 23.24 5.04
N LEU A 640 -4.70 22.66 6.16
CA LEU A 640 -6.10 22.65 6.62
C LEU A 640 -6.43 24.00 7.26
N ARG A 641 -7.71 24.33 7.38
CA ARG A 641 -8.18 25.39 8.27
C ARG A 641 -8.18 24.83 9.69
N CYS A 642 -7.34 25.34 10.57
CA CYS A 642 -7.12 24.78 11.91
C CYS A 642 -7.53 25.73 13.01
N VAL A 643 -8.11 25.16 14.05
CA VAL A 643 -8.35 25.80 15.34
C VAL A 643 -7.65 24.99 16.43
N TYR A 644 -6.95 25.67 17.31
CA TYR A 644 -6.27 25.07 18.46
C TYR A 644 -6.97 25.52 19.74
N LEU A 645 -7.20 24.57 20.65
CA LEU A 645 -7.85 24.83 21.95
C LEU A 645 -6.84 24.54 23.08
N PRO A 646 -6.92 25.27 24.20
CA PRO A 646 -6.19 24.87 25.39
C PRO A 646 -6.70 23.51 25.90
N TYR A 647 -5.82 22.52 26.08
CA TYR A 647 -6.21 21.23 26.64
C TYR A 647 -6.89 21.35 28.01
N ALA A 648 -6.50 22.35 28.78
CA ALA A 648 -7.04 22.60 30.10
C ALA A 648 -8.55 23.02 30.11
N GLN A 649 -9.00 23.65 29.01
CA GLN A 649 -10.39 24.05 28.79
C GLN A 649 -11.22 22.98 28.06
N SER A 650 -10.58 21.88 27.63
CA SER A 650 -11.18 20.85 26.78
C SER A 650 -11.31 19.52 27.53
N GLN A 651 -12.19 18.65 27.03
CA GLN A 651 -12.16 17.24 27.41
C GLN A 651 -11.10 16.54 26.58
N VAL A 652 -10.20 15.81 27.24
CA VAL A 652 -9.10 15.09 26.62
C VAL A 652 -9.04 13.65 27.11
N GLN A 653 -8.72 12.71 26.24
CA GLN A 653 -8.63 11.28 26.59
C GLN A 653 -7.21 10.78 26.60
N TYR A 654 -6.40 11.27 25.70
CA TYR A 654 -5.00 10.96 25.54
C TYR A 654 -4.22 12.20 25.11
N MET A 655 -2.91 12.18 25.26
CA MET A 655 -2.04 13.24 24.80
C MET A 655 -0.78 12.65 24.20
N THR A 656 -0.37 13.22 23.05
CA THR A 656 0.93 13.05 22.45
C THR A 656 1.86 14.13 22.95
N PHE A 657 2.90 13.74 23.67
CA PHE A 657 3.96 14.64 24.16
C PHE A 657 5.04 14.82 23.12
N TYR A 658 5.53 16.02 23.00
CA TYR A 658 6.67 16.40 22.17
C TYR A 658 7.76 16.96 23.06
N ALA A 659 8.98 16.47 22.91
CA ALA A 659 10.14 16.97 23.60
C ALA A 659 11.24 17.31 22.61
N ARG A 660 11.67 18.57 22.62
CA ARG A 660 12.82 19.00 21.83
C ARG A 660 14.09 18.79 22.61
N THR A 661 14.97 17.98 22.06
CA THR A 661 16.21 17.56 22.72
C THR A 661 17.42 18.39 22.31
N THR A 662 18.48 18.36 23.13
CA THR A 662 19.77 18.96 22.80
C THR A 662 20.73 17.98 22.15
N GLN A 663 20.44 16.71 22.24
CA GLN A 663 21.21 15.58 21.71
C GLN A 663 20.30 14.67 20.87
N GLU A 664 20.84 13.57 20.38
CA GLU A 664 20.08 12.60 19.56
C GLU A 664 18.79 12.15 20.27
N PRO A 665 17.60 12.33 19.68
CA PRO A 665 16.32 12.09 20.35
C PRO A 665 16.14 10.66 20.85
N SER A 666 16.62 9.67 20.10
CA SER A 666 16.52 8.24 20.42
C SER A 666 17.12 7.88 21.78
N VAL A 667 18.17 8.58 22.21
CA VAL A 667 18.84 8.39 23.51
C VAL A 667 17.90 8.70 24.67
N MET A 668 16.94 9.62 24.47
CA MET A 668 16.01 10.04 25.52
C MET A 668 14.85 9.05 25.76
N THR A 669 14.66 8.05 24.88
CA THR A 669 13.53 7.12 24.95
C THR A 669 13.41 6.44 26.31
N GLN A 670 14.51 5.93 26.86
CA GLN A 670 14.49 5.23 28.16
C GLN A 670 14.16 6.19 29.29
N THR A 671 14.76 7.38 29.27
CA THR A 671 14.52 8.43 30.30
C THR A 671 13.06 8.87 30.33
N LEU A 672 12.45 9.05 29.15
CA LEU A 672 11.03 9.39 29.03
C LEU A 672 10.12 8.26 29.54
N ARG A 673 10.45 7.00 29.26
CA ARG A 673 9.72 5.83 29.79
C ARG A 673 9.80 5.77 31.31
N GLU A 674 10.95 6.02 31.89
CA GLU A 674 11.15 6.04 33.32
C GLU A 674 10.38 7.18 34.00
N GLU A 675 10.34 8.36 33.39
CA GLU A 675 9.59 9.49 33.95
C GLU A 675 8.09 9.22 33.97
N VAL A 676 7.52 8.66 32.89
CA VAL A 676 6.09 8.27 32.86
C VAL A 676 5.82 7.19 33.91
N ARG A 677 6.68 6.18 34.02
CA ARG A 677 6.55 5.10 35.02
C ARG A 677 6.63 5.60 36.45
N ARG A 678 7.40 6.66 36.73
CA ARG A 678 7.44 7.31 38.06
C ARG A 678 6.11 7.96 38.42
N GLN A 679 5.38 8.49 37.42
CA GLN A 679 4.08 9.11 37.67
C GLN A 679 2.99 8.06 37.88
N ASP A 680 2.98 7.01 37.08
CA ASP A 680 2.09 5.85 37.22
C ASP A 680 2.72 4.60 36.57
N PRO A 681 3.07 3.55 37.33
CA PRO A 681 3.61 2.31 36.77
C PRO A 681 2.68 1.58 35.82
N ASN A 682 1.36 1.81 35.94
CA ASN A 682 0.32 1.15 35.14
C ASN A 682 -0.05 1.93 33.88
N LEU A 683 0.57 3.08 33.63
CA LEU A 683 0.28 3.90 32.48
C LEU A 683 1.21 3.51 31.32
N PRO A 684 0.71 2.84 30.26
CA PRO A 684 1.53 2.47 29.14
C PRO A 684 1.93 3.71 28.32
N ILE A 685 3.20 3.78 27.97
CA ILE A 685 3.73 4.73 26.98
C ILE A 685 3.80 4.04 25.62
N PHE A 686 3.30 4.70 24.60
CA PHE A 686 3.24 4.13 23.25
C PHE A 686 3.63 5.16 22.19
N ASN A 687 3.84 4.69 20.97
CA ASN A 687 4.24 5.52 19.81
C ASN A 687 5.47 6.39 20.11
N VAL A 688 6.45 5.83 20.84
CA VAL A 688 7.71 6.55 21.11
C VAL A 688 8.54 6.56 19.83
N LYS A 689 8.67 7.73 19.21
CA LYS A 689 9.30 7.90 17.90
C LYS A 689 10.01 9.24 17.81
N THR A 690 11.07 9.30 17.03
CA THR A 690 11.58 10.58 16.55
C THR A 690 10.63 11.15 15.50
N MET A 691 10.65 12.46 15.29
CA MET A 691 9.82 13.06 14.22
C MET A 691 10.27 12.62 12.83
N GLU A 692 11.55 12.29 12.67
CA GLU A 692 12.08 11.70 11.44
C GLU A 692 11.50 10.31 11.17
N ASP A 693 11.41 9.44 12.20
CA ASP A 693 10.74 8.14 12.10
C ASP A 693 9.25 8.29 11.77
N GLN A 694 8.58 9.30 12.37
CA GLN A 694 7.17 9.58 12.09
C GLN A 694 6.96 10.02 10.64
N ILE A 695 7.85 10.86 10.09
CA ILE A 695 7.84 11.24 8.67
C ILE A 695 8.10 10.03 7.78
N ASP A 696 9.11 9.24 8.10
CA ASP A 696 9.44 8.04 7.33
C ASP A 696 8.30 7.01 7.34
N GLU A 697 7.55 6.89 8.43
CA GLU A 697 6.36 6.05 8.55
C GLU A 697 5.19 6.63 7.74
N SER A 698 4.95 7.95 7.81
CA SER A 698 3.90 8.60 7.02
C SER A 698 4.14 8.48 5.50
N LEU A 699 5.42 8.40 5.08
CA LEU A 699 5.85 8.21 3.70
C LEU A 699 6.09 6.74 3.31
N PHE A 700 5.70 5.78 4.16
CA PHE A 700 5.99 4.36 3.94
C PHE A 700 5.58 3.88 2.55
N MET A 701 4.34 4.19 2.11
CA MET A 701 3.85 3.79 0.79
C MET A 701 4.62 4.45 -0.35
N ASP A 702 4.99 5.71 -0.21
CA ASP A 702 5.78 6.43 -1.20
C ASP A 702 7.19 5.85 -1.32
N ARG A 703 7.81 5.51 -0.20
CA ARG A 703 9.12 4.83 -0.15
C ARG A 703 9.06 3.46 -0.77
N LEU A 704 8.02 2.67 -0.48
CA LEU A 704 7.80 1.35 -1.05
C LEU A 704 7.67 1.42 -2.57
N VAL A 705 6.80 2.29 -3.08
CA VAL A 705 6.59 2.48 -4.53
C VAL A 705 7.87 2.97 -5.21
N ALA A 706 8.57 3.94 -4.64
CA ALA A 706 9.82 4.45 -5.19
C ALA A 706 10.92 3.38 -5.22
N ALA A 707 11.11 2.62 -4.13
CA ALA A 707 12.12 1.56 -4.03
C ALA A 707 11.85 0.41 -5.01
N LEU A 708 10.60 -0.06 -5.10
CA LEU A 708 10.20 -1.11 -6.03
C LEU A 708 10.33 -0.64 -7.49
N SER A 709 9.87 0.58 -7.78
CA SER A 709 10.00 1.16 -9.13
C SER A 709 11.46 1.32 -9.55
N ALA A 710 12.33 1.77 -8.65
CA ALA A 710 13.77 1.87 -8.89
C ALA A 710 14.39 0.48 -9.16
N SER A 711 14.01 -0.53 -8.38
CA SER A 711 14.45 -1.92 -8.57
C SER A 711 13.99 -2.46 -9.93
N PHE A 712 12.73 -2.22 -10.31
CA PHE A 712 12.20 -2.65 -11.61
C PHE A 712 12.85 -1.89 -12.77
N GLY A 713 13.13 -0.60 -12.63
CA GLY A 713 13.87 0.20 -13.61
C GLY A 713 15.31 -0.31 -13.82
N ALA A 714 16.00 -0.64 -12.73
CA ALA A 714 17.34 -1.22 -12.77
C ALA A 714 17.35 -2.62 -13.45
N LEU A 715 16.41 -3.50 -13.05
CA LEU A 715 16.25 -4.83 -13.66
C LEU A 715 15.89 -4.72 -15.14
N ALA A 716 14.98 -3.83 -15.52
CA ALA A 716 14.62 -3.60 -16.91
C ALA A 716 15.82 -3.12 -17.74
N THR A 717 16.62 -2.21 -17.19
CA THR A 717 17.85 -1.71 -17.84
C THR A 717 18.87 -2.82 -18.01
N LEU A 718 19.08 -3.67 -17.01
CA LEU A 718 19.95 -4.83 -17.06
C LEU A 718 19.48 -5.84 -18.13
N LEU A 719 18.20 -6.17 -18.14
CA LEU A 719 17.60 -7.06 -19.13
C LEU A 719 17.70 -6.47 -20.55
N ALA A 720 17.54 -5.15 -20.73
CA ALA A 720 17.75 -4.48 -22.00
C ALA A 720 19.20 -4.57 -22.47
N ALA A 721 20.15 -4.38 -21.57
CA ALA A 721 21.59 -4.54 -21.88
C ALA A 721 21.91 -5.96 -22.34
N VAL A 722 21.41 -6.98 -21.64
CA VAL A 722 21.60 -8.40 -21.99
C VAL A 722 20.98 -8.72 -23.34
N GLY A 723 19.76 -8.24 -23.61
CA GLY A 723 19.08 -8.46 -24.89
C GLY A 723 19.79 -7.80 -26.05
N LEU A 724 20.18 -6.54 -25.88
CA LEU A 724 20.95 -5.81 -26.93
C LEU A 724 22.29 -6.46 -27.19
N TYR A 725 23.02 -6.81 -26.12
CA TYR A 725 24.29 -7.56 -26.26
C TYR A 725 24.10 -8.87 -27.06
N GLY A 726 23.10 -9.67 -26.71
CA GLY A 726 22.82 -10.94 -27.38
C GLY A 726 22.51 -10.78 -28.86
N VAL A 727 21.70 -9.76 -29.22
CA VAL A 727 21.38 -9.50 -30.64
C VAL A 727 22.60 -8.97 -31.41
N MET A 728 23.38 -8.06 -30.80
CA MET A 728 24.59 -7.53 -31.46
C MET A 728 25.65 -8.59 -31.61
N ALA A 729 25.91 -9.43 -30.62
CA ALA A 729 26.84 -10.55 -30.70
C ALA A 729 26.48 -11.52 -31.84
N TYR A 730 25.17 -11.84 -31.94
CA TYR A 730 24.69 -12.67 -33.04
C TYR A 730 24.86 -12.02 -34.43
N MET A 731 24.57 -10.72 -34.57
CA MET A 731 24.77 -10.00 -35.85
C MET A 731 26.23 -9.97 -36.27
N VAL A 732 27.15 -9.80 -35.32
CA VAL A 732 28.60 -9.86 -35.60
C VAL A 732 28.99 -11.24 -36.11
N VAL A 733 28.56 -12.31 -35.43
CA VAL A 733 28.87 -13.70 -35.85
C VAL A 733 28.36 -13.97 -37.28
N ARG A 734 27.15 -13.53 -37.60
CA ARG A 734 26.57 -13.74 -38.95
C ARG A 734 27.26 -12.94 -40.05
N ARG A 735 27.85 -11.80 -39.72
CA ARG A 735 28.57 -10.92 -40.66
C ARG A 735 30.08 -11.12 -40.61
N THR A 736 30.57 -12.16 -39.91
CA THR A 736 32.01 -12.41 -39.75
C THR A 736 32.73 -12.48 -41.09
N ARG A 737 32.15 -13.17 -42.10
CA ARG A 737 32.69 -13.27 -43.44
C ARG A 737 32.70 -11.90 -44.17
N GLU A 738 31.64 -11.13 -44.11
CA GLU A 738 31.55 -9.77 -44.70
C GLU A 738 32.59 -8.84 -44.05
N ILE A 739 32.71 -8.89 -42.71
CA ILE A 739 33.67 -8.11 -41.94
C ILE A 739 35.11 -8.56 -42.30
N GLY A 740 35.34 -9.87 -42.42
CA GLY A 740 36.63 -10.43 -42.81
C GLY A 740 37.07 -9.99 -44.23
N ILE A 741 36.17 -10.02 -45.22
CA ILE A 741 36.42 -9.54 -46.56
C ILE A 741 36.78 -8.05 -46.59
N ARG A 742 36.02 -7.23 -45.85
CA ARG A 742 36.28 -5.77 -45.76
C ARG A 742 37.65 -5.50 -45.11
N MET A 743 37.97 -6.23 -44.03
CA MET A 743 39.29 -6.10 -43.39
C MET A 743 40.43 -6.58 -44.30
N ALA A 744 40.23 -7.65 -45.07
CA ALA A 744 41.18 -8.10 -46.07
C ALA A 744 41.37 -7.08 -47.20
N LEU A 745 40.34 -6.30 -47.56
CA LEU A 745 40.38 -5.20 -48.50
C LEU A 745 40.92 -3.88 -47.93
N GLY A 746 41.42 -3.88 -46.65
CA GLY A 746 42.03 -2.71 -46.03
C GLY A 746 41.12 -1.86 -45.18
N ALA A 747 39.92 -2.31 -44.79
CA ALA A 747 39.07 -1.58 -43.88
C ALA A 747 39.69 -1.49 -42.47
N ASP A 748 39.78 -0.26 -41.94
CA ASP A 748 40.28 0.01 -40.57
C ASP A 748 39.32 -0.51 -39.48
N ARG A 749 39.88 -0.89 -38.32
CA ARG A 749 39.14 -1.31 -37.14
C ARG A 749 38.05 -0.28 -36.72
N ARG A 750 38.33 1.02 -36.87
CA ARG A 750 37.36 2.10 -36.60
C ARG A 750 36.14 2.07 -37.52
N GLN A 751 36.32 1.67 -38.78
CA GLN A 751 35.23 1.57 -39.76
C GLN A 751 34.29 0.39 -39.40
N VAL A 752 34.85 -0.76 -39.00
CA VAL A 752 34.08 -1.92 -38.53
C VAL A 752 33.32 -1.57 -37.23
N LEU A 753 33.99 -0.91 -36.27
CA LEU A 753 33.35 -0.44 -35.03
C LEU A 753 32.18 0.50 -35.32
N ARG A 754 32.41 1.50 -36.22
CA ARG A 754 31.36 2.46 -36.61
C ARG A 754 30.17 1.79 -37.29
N LEU A 755 30.40 0.75 -38.09
CA LEU A 755 29.34 -0.01 -38.77
C LEU A 755 28.42 -0.70 -37.77
N VAL A 756 28.97 -1.39 -36.75
CA VAL A 756 28.18 -2.07 -35.71
C VAL A 756 27.50 -1.06 -34.82
N MET A 757 28.21 -0.03 -34.38
CA MET A 757 27.64 0.99 -33.47
C MET A 757 26.54 1.80 -34.13
N LYS A 758 26.55 2.05 -35.43
CA LYS A 758 25.46 2.72 -36.17
C LYS A 758 24.12 1.95 -36.02
N GLU A 759 24.18 0.62 -36.02
CA GLU A 759 22.96 -0.19 -35.83
C GLU A 759 22.46 -0.12 -34.37
N VAL A 760 23.38 -0.12 -33.39
CA VAL A 760 23.03 0.07 -31.98
C VAL A 760 22.35 1.38 -31.76
N VAL A 761 22.92 2.48 -32.26
CA VAL A 761 22.36 3.84 -32.18
C VAL A 761 21.01 3.91 -32.87
N ALA A 762 20.85 3.34 -34.06
CA ALA A 762 19.56 3.36 -34.76
C ALA A 762 18.44 2.68 -33.96
N VAL A 763 18.70 1.49 -33.38
CA VAL A 763 17.75 0.76 -32.53
C VAL A 763 17.46 1.55 -31.27
N ALA A 764 18.47 2.12 -30.61
CA ALA A 764 18.31 2.91 -29.40
C ALA A 764 17.48 4.17 -29.66
N VAL A 765 17.79 4.94 -30.71
CA VAL A 765 17.05 6.19 -31.05
C VAL A 765 15.57 5.90 -31.33
N VAL A 766 15.27 4.86 -32.12
CA VAL A 766 13.86 4.49 -32.41
C VAL A 766 13.15 4.06 -31.11
N GLY A 767 13.80 3.23 -30.28
CA GLY A 767 13.24 2.76 -29.00
C GLY A 767 13.00 3.93 -28.02
N ILE A 768 13.96 4.84 -27.90
CA ILE A 768 13.85 6.06 -27.08
C ILE A 768 12.70 6.94 -27.58
N GLY A 769 12.60 7.16 -28.89
CA GLY A 769 11.51 7.97 -29.47
C GLY A 769 10.12 7.40 -29.14
N ILE A 770 9.93 6.09 -29.30
CA ILE A 770 8.68 5.40 -28.93
C ILE A 770 8.41 5.53 -27.44
N ALA A 771 9.42 5.33 -26.58
CA ALA A 771 9.29 5.40 -25.14
C ALA A 771 8.87 6.80 -24.66
N VAL A 772 9.49 7.85 -25.21
CA VAL A 772 9.15 9.24 -24.86
C VAL A 772 7.70 9.53 -25.20
N LEU A 773 7.25 9.17 -26.42
CA LEU A 773 5.85 9.35 -26.82
C LEU A 773 4.88 8.55 -25.94
N ALA A 774 5.19 7.30 -25.62
CA ALA A 774 4.38 6.45 -24.76
C ALA A 774 4.35 6.97 -23.32
N SER A 775 5.48 7.45 -22.77
CA SER A 775 5.55 8.03 -21.43
C SER A 775 4.73 9.32 -21.30
N LEU A 776 4.72 10.16 -22.35
CA LEU A 776 3.87 11.35 -22.38
C LEU A 776 2.38 11.01 -22.38
N ALA A 777 1.97 9.93 -23.05
CA ALA A 777 0.60 9.44 -23.06
C ALA A 777 0.19 8.82 -21.69
N MET A 778 1.07 8.00 -21.10
CA MET A 778 0.84 7.34 -19.80
C MET A 778 0.93 8.30 -18.61
N GLY A 779 1.58 9.45 -18.76
CA GLY A 779 1.80 10.42 -17.68
C GLY A 779 0.51 10.81 -16.94
N ARG A 780 -0.63 10.86 -17.64
CA ARG A 780 -1.95 11.14 -17.04
C ARG A 780 -2.40 10.09 -16.04
N LEU A 781 -2.04 8.82 -16.23
CA LEU A 781 -2.43 7.72 -15.35
C LEU A 781 -1.69 7.74 -14.01
N ILE A 782 -0.43 8.20 -14.02
CA ILE A 782 0.40 8.24 -12.81
C ILE A 782 0.42 9.61 -12.12
N GLN A 783 -0.13 10.65 -12.78
CA GLN A 783 -0.10 12.02 -12.24
C GLN A 783 -0.75 12.14 -10.86
N SER A 784 -1.82 11.37 -10.59
CA SER A 784 -2.50 11.35 -9.29
C SER A 784 -1.66 10.76 -8.16
N GLN A 785 -0.59 10.02 -8.49
CA GLN A 785 0.32 9.41 -7.52
C GLN A 785 1.58 10.26 -7.28
N LEU A 786 1.80 11.31 -8.09
CA LEU A 786 2.96 12.18 -7.99
C LEU A 786 2.59 13.45 -7.22
N LEU A 787 3.43 13.87 -6.28
CA LEU A 787 3.28 15.15 -5.59
C LEU A 787 4.32 16.15 -6.09
N ASP A 788 3.85 17.33 -6.50
CA ASP A 788 4.68 18.46 -6.99
C ASP A 788 5.71 18.07 -8.07
N VAL A 789 5.41 16.98 -8.80
CA VAL A 789 6.20 16.55 -9.96
C VAL A 789 5.26 16.42 -11.15
N SER A 790 5.59 17.09 -12.22
CA SER A 790 4.91 16.86 -13.49
C SER A 790 5.29 15.49 -14.05
N ALA A 791 4.30 14.70 -14.49
CA ALA A 791 4.57 13.47 -15.22
C ALA A 791 5.40 13.66 -16.50
N ARG A 792 5.61 14.92 -16.91
CA ARG A 792 6.44 15.34 -18.06
C ARG A 792 7.73 16.04 -17.62
N ASP A 793 8.24 15.73 -16.42
CA ASP A 793 9.45 16.37 -15.91
C ASP A 793 10.63 16.17 -16.87
N PRO A 794 11.20 17.26 -17.45
CA PRO A 794 12.23 17.15 -18.47
C PRO A 794 13.56 16.63 -17.93
N TRP A 795 13.87 16.90 -16.65
CA TRP A 795 15.11 16.45 -16.01
C TRP A 795 15.11 14.95 -15.77
N VAL A 796 14.00 14.41 -15.30
CA VAL A 796 13.83 12.95 -15.12
C VAL A 796 13.89 12.25 -16.47
N MET A 797 13.19 12.77 -17.49
CA MET A 797 13.20 12.20 -18.84
C MET A 797 14.60 12.23 -19.45
N ALA A 798 15.32 13.35 -19.31
CA ALA A 798 16.68 13.49 -19.83
C ALA A 798 17.64 12.54 -19.11
N ALA A 799 17.60 12.46 -17.79
CA ALA A 799 18.46 11.57 -17.00
C ALA A 799 18.22 10.09 -17.31
N ALA A 800 16.95 9.65 -17.37
CA ALA A 800 16.58 8.29 -17.75
C ALA A 800 17.04 7.94 -19.17
N THR A 801 16.83 8.86 -20.12
CA THR A 801 17.25 8.69 -21.52
C THR A 801 18.78 8.59 -21.64
N LEU A 802 19.51 9.46 -20.95
CA LEU A 802 20.97 9.42 -20.93
C LEU A 802 21.49 8.12 -20.32
N THR A 803 20.93 7.69 -19.19
CA THR A 803 21.30 6.44 -18.53
C THR A 803 21.11 5.25 -19.46
N LEU A 804 19.95 5.12 -20.09
CA LEU A 804 19.68 4.00 -21.00
C LEU A 804 20.52 4.08 -22.28
N ALA A 805 20.78 5.29 -22.82
CA ALA A 805 21.64 5.47 -23.98
C ALA A 805 23.09 5.01 -23.67
N VAL A 806 23.63 5.40 -22.51
CA VAL A 806 24.97 4.94 -22.07
C VAL A 806 25.02 3.43 -21.95
N VAL A 807 24.02 2.82 -21.28
CA VAL A 807 23.95 1.36 -21.11
C VAL A 807 23.83 0.66 -22.47
N ALA A 808 23.02 1.16 -23.40
CA ALA A 808 22.86 0.61 -24.73
C ALA A 808 24.17 0.69 -25.52
N LEU A 809 24.89 1.81 -25.45
CA LEU A 809 26.20 1.98 -26.10
C LEU A 809 27.23 1.01 -25.53
N LEU A 810 27.30 0.87 -24.21
CA LEU A 810 28.22 -0.08 -23.54
C LEU A 810 27.89 -1.54 -23.90
N ALA A 811 26.62 -1.92 -23.89
CA ALA A 811 26.15 -3.25 -24.26
C ALA A 811 26.48 -3.59 -25.73
N GLY A 812 26.42 -2.62 -26.64
CA GLY A 812 26.78 -2.79 -28.05
C GLY A 812 28.28 -2.73 -28.32
N PHE A 813 29.05 -2.03 -27.49
CA PHE A 813 30.48 -1.81 -27.68
C PHE A 813 31.30 -3.11 -27.52
N LEU A 814 31.00 -3.98 -26.59
CA LEU A 814 31.70 -5.25 -26.36
C LEU A 814 31.64 -6.20 -27.57
N PRO A 815 30.46 -6.47 -28.18
CA PRO A 815 30.39 -7.26 -29.42
C PRO A 815 31.13 -6.57 -30.59
N ALA A 816 31.03 -5.24 -30.69
CA ALA A 816 31.69 -4.46 -31.72
C ALA A 816 33.23 -4.55 -31.61
N LEU A 817 33.76 -4.50 -30.39
CA LEU A 817 35.22 -4.76 -30.17
C LEU A 817 35.61 -6.18 -30.54
N ARG A 818 34.79 -7.19 -30.27
CA ARG A 818 35.09 -8.57 -30.72
C ARG A 818 35.12 -8.68 -32.23
N ALA A 819 34.23 -7.98 -32.95
CA ALA A 819 34.20 -7.91 -34.41
C ALA A 819 35.50 -7.36 -35.01
N THR A 820 36.17 -6.40 -34.35
CA THR A 820 37.43 -5.81 -34.82
C THR A 820 38.67 -6.72 -34.63
N ARG A 821 38.53 -7.84 -33.90
CA ARG A 821 39.60 -8.81 -33.63
C ARG A 821 39.47 -10.07 -34.45
N VAL A 822 38.55 -10.13 -35.40
CA VAL A 822 38.38 -11.28 -36.33
C VAL A 822 39.60 -11.34 -37.27
N ASP A 823 40.27 -12.49 -37.30
CA ASP A 823 41.36 -12.74 -38.25
C ASP A 823 40.77 -12.96 -39.65
N PRO A 824 41.17 -12.14 -40.65
CA PRO A 824 40.70 -12.28 -42.04
C PRO A 824 40.93 -13.66 -42.63
N LEU A 825 42.04 -14.34 -42.28
CA LEU A 825 42.36 -15.66 -42.80
C LEU A 825 41.45 -16.76 -42.26
N THR A 826 41.12 -16.67 -40.97
CA THR A 826 40.15 -17.59 -40.31
C THR A 826 38.73 -17.32 -40.77
N ALA A 827 38.35 -16.05 -41.03
CA ALA A 827 37.03 -15.66 -41.51
C ALA A 827 36.74 -16.16 -42.95
N LEU A 828 37.75 -16.31 -43.77
CA LEU A 828 37.63 -16.85 -45.15
C LEU A 828 37.65 -18.38 -45.22
N ARG A 829 38.17 -19.07 -44.17
CA ARG A 829 38.17 -20.54 -44.02
C ARG A 829 36.93 -21.13 -43.33
N TYR A 830 36.05 -20.29 -42.80
CA TYR A 830 34.81 -20.73 -42.17
C TYR A 830 33.81 -21.17 -43.26
N GLU A 831 33.77 -22.48 -43.54
CA GLU A 831 32.72 -23.17 -44.32
C GLU A 831 31.47 -23.43 -43.44
#